data_f66c1e2249def831a5c5ab39101d3ed2
#
_entry.id   f66c1e2249def831a5c5ab39101d3ed2
#
_cell.length_a   1.000
_cell.length_b   1.000
_cell.length_c   1.000
_cell.angle_alpha   90.00
_cell.angle_beta   90.00
_cell.angle_gamma   90.00
#
_symmetry.space_group_name_H-M   'P 1'
#
loop_
_entity.id
_entity.type
_entity.pdbx_description
1 polymer ?
#
loop_
_entity_poly.entity_id
_entity_poly.type
_entity_poly.pdbx_seq_one_letter_code
_entity_poly.pdbx_strand_id
1 'polypeptide(L)'
;MYDNLKNYATKALIVSALLGGNSVMMPAFAAGEHGMAAPALDGRVKGTVTDAKGEPLTGVVVRVVGADVSYAAVTDIDGKFNIKVPNKKSMLEIRGVGYKTKRVSAQDDLNIKMEEDISNLNEVVVIGYGTLDKKEVTSAITSIKGKDLMVGVGGADVSSALQGKISGLVMNNVGSVNSETTFQLRGMTSINAGRSPLIVIDGFPGGDIRSLTQEDIASIDVLKDASAGAIYGTRAASGVILITTKSGTNTSGKLNLTYANEFSHRQTYNAPKMLSGREYAEHNIGTDYGSDTDWWDEMINHKNFSTKHHLSLQYGTDKAQVYTSLYYNKMDGMAIVDSRKDYGGRFNASFKLFDGWLEFKPMVDYRQATRNNHWPNFQQALFNNPTRSPYDENSETGFNIWQNETLDYNVVADAHLYTYEGTDKWFKPEMVMKLFIKPVPGLTYQQTFGYENRQWENHTYNPSYSRTSIEDNHKGTAYLGFSKTENITSEGYFTYTNEFKKHTISAAAGYSYFEYNQEGFNMENYNFSVDGVKFWDIGQGTGLSDGKASMSSSKAPTEKLFSVFARANYSYNDTYMLSASIRHEGSSKFSSDKRWADFWSLSGGWRISSEKFMKNIKWIDDLKLRVGYGVTGNNNFSSTYMANMLGSDAYWLLPNGNWKKSYGKSQNVNPDLGWEQKKEWNFGIDYSLFGGRLYGKFDYFVRNIDNLLYEVTVPQPPFTQPTQWQNIGKMQIKGWEFEIGGVPVKTKDFVWTSNLNLSHNNGKIKTLWGNNSYFNGNGFPAPGTPGDAARIEEGSTIGKFFIWKWAGFDDNGNFLLYDKDNNVIPAEKKTELDKRYMGDYNPKVIASWNNTFTYKNWDLGINMRSWIDFDVFNTMNMYFGIQGRGNNNVLKDAYGKFDHIRGEKQICDYYLEDGTFLKIDAITLGYTFDMTKYTKFVKNIRLWGTCGNVCCITGYSGMNPEVNISGWDQGTEKFWEGYYPMARTWTFGMQFNF
;
A
#
# COMPACT_ATOMS: atom_id res chain seq x y z
N MET A 1 19.71 -28.17 21.22
CA MET A 1 18.43 -27.87 21.88
C MET A 1 17.48 -27.06 20.96
N TYR A 2 18.01 -26.31 20.02
CA TYR A 2 17.23 -25.50 19.08
C TYR A 2 16.58 -26.27 17.91
N ASP A 3 17.26 -27.30 17.41
CA ASP A 3 16.73 -28.15 16.33
C ASP A 3 15.58 -29.08 16.78
N ASN A 4 15.47 -29.35 18.04
CA ASN A 4 14.38 -30.13 18.60
C ASN A 4 13.04 -29.35 18.69
N LEU A 5 13.09 -28.03 18.88
CA LEU A 5 11.88 -27.18 18.92
C LEU A 5 11.26 -26.99 17.53
N LYS A 6 12.07 -26.88 16.48
CA LYS A 6 11.58 -26.87 15.09
C LYS A 6 10.83 -28.15 14.71
N ASN A 7 11.36 -29.28 15.14
CA ASN A 7 10.75 -30.61 14.94
C ASN A 7 9.45 -30.80 15.74
N TYR A 8 9.31 -30.19 16.91
CA TYR A 8 8.08 -30.24 17.69
C TYR A 8 6.98 -29.35 17.17
N ALA A 9 7.31 -28.14 16.67
CA ALA A 9 6.33 -27.25 16.04
C ALA A 9 5.78 -27.84 14.72
N THR A 10 6.63 -28.41 13.89
CA THR A 10 6.21 -29.10 12.66
C THR A 10 5.40 -30.37 12.93
N LYS A 11 5.74 -31.12 13.98
CA LYS A 11 4.97 -32.30 14.40
C LYS A 11 3.63 -31.94 15.06
N ALA A 12 3.53 -30.84 15.76
CA ALA A 12 2.27 -30.34 16.33
C ALA A 12 1.27 -29.92 15.24
N LEU A 13 1.76 -29.34 14.15
CA LEU A 13 0.92 -28.98 12.98
C LEU A 13 0.43 -30.20 12.19
N ILE A 14 1.21 -31.27 12.13
CA ILE A 14 0.83 -32.55 11.47
C ILE A 14 -0.14 -33.38 12.32
N VAL A 15 -0.04 -33.31 13.65
CA VAL A 15 -0.94 -34.02 14.57
C VAL A 15 -2.34 -33.40 14.62
N SER A 16 -2.47 -32.08 14.41
CA SER A 16 -3.79 -31.43 14.33
C SER A 16 -4.56 -31.74 13.03
N ALA A 17 -3.89 -32.23 11.99
CA ALA A 17 -4.53 -32.60 10.71
C ALA A 17 -4.99 -34.08 10.68
N LEU A 18 -4.61 -34.89 11.67
CA LEU A 18 -4.86 -36.37 11.71
C LEU A 18 -5.84 -36.82 12.80
N LEU A 19 -6.42 -35.93 13.62
CA LEU A 19 -7.39 -36.29 14.66
C LEU A 19 -8.88 -36.02 14.25
N GLY A 20 -9.21 -36.32 13.03
CA GLY A 20 -10.58 -36.48 12.58
C GLY A 20 -11.01 -37.98 12.65
N GLY A 21 -11.44 -38.45 13.80
CA GLY A 21 -12.09 -39.74 13.89
C GLY A 21 -11.62 -40.63 15.02
N ASN A 22 -12.27 -40.53 16.15
CA ASN A 22 -12.80 -41.63 16.93
C ASN A 22 -13.28 -41.17 18.31
N SER A 23 -14.54 -41.44 18.59
CA SER A 23 -15.21 -41.26 19.87
C SER A 23 -14.61 -42.17 20.93
N VAL A 24 -14.14 -41.61 22.04
CA VAL A 24 -13.90 -42.35 23.29
C VAL A 24 -14.60 -41.58 24.42
N MET A 25 -15.58 -42.26 25.01
CA MET A 25 -16.25 -41.89 26.26
C MET A 25 -15.21 -41.83 27.40
N MET A 26 -15.28 -40.80 28.22
CA MET A 26 -14.70 -40.82 29.56
C MET A 26 -15.78 -40.52 30.60
N PRO A 27 -15.70 -41.15 31.78
CA PRO A 27 -16.78 -41.18 32.75
C PRO A 27 -16.84 -39.92 33.61
N ALA A 28 -18.02 -39.62 34.08
CA ALA A 28 -18.35 -38.53 34.99
C ALA A 28 -17.76 -38.80 36.41
N PHE A 29 -17.06 -37.81 36.94
CA PHE A 29 -16.84 -37.74 38.40
C PHE A 29 -17.82 -36.72 38.98
N ALA A 30 -18.69 -37.23 39.85
CA ALA A 30 -19.54 -36.42 40.72
C ALA A 30 -18.70 -35.91 41.89
N ALA A 31 -18.81 -34.61 42.16
CA ALA A 31 -18.35 -34.01 43.41
C ALA A 31 -19.48 -33.14 43.99
N GLY A 32 -19.74 -33.35 45.23
CA GLY A 32 -20.89 -33.00 46.00
C GLY A 32 -21.10 -31.50 46.28
N GLU A 33 -22.31 -31.24 46.60
CA GLU A 33 -22.86 -29.95 47.11
C GLU A 33 -22.27 -29.57 48.44
N HIS A 34 -22.03 -28.26 48.58
CA HIS A 34 -22.40 -27.51 49.81
C HIS A 34 -22.22 -25.99 49.57
N GLY A 35 -23.27 -25.22 49.85
CA GLY A 35 -23.15 -23.78 50.06
C GLY A 35 -24.34 -22.97 49.52
N MET A 36 -25.25 -22.62 50.41
CA MET A 36 -26.42 -21.78 50.23
C MET A 36 -26.12 -20.54 49.43
N ALA A 37 -26.84 -20.33 48.29
CA ALA A 37 -27.08 -19.04 47.68
C ALA A 37 -28.57 -18.86 47.52
N ALA A 38 -29.09 -17.69 47.88
CA ALA A 38 -30.48 -17.29 47.70
C ALA A 38 -30.91 -17.38 46.19
N PRO A 39 -32.17 -17.65 45.90
CA PRO A 39 -32.59 -17.85 44.52
C PRO A 39 -32.53 -16.53 43.77
N ALA A 40 -31.60 -16.39 42.89
CA ALA A 40 -31.60 -15.40 41.86
C ALA A 40 -32.69 -15.76 40.85
N LEU A 41 -33.74 -14.98 40.76
CA LEU A 41 -34.74 -15.05 39.69
C LEU A 41 -34.04 -14.68 38.36
N ASP A 42 -33.57 -15.66 37.64
CA ASP A 42 -32.92 -15.53 36.32
C ASP A 42 -33.99 -15.20 35.31
N GLY A 43 -34.32 -13.90 35.14
CA GLY A 43 -35.26 -13.43 34.13
C GLY A 43 -34.57 -13.39 32.78
N ARG A 44 -35.23 -13.88 31.73
CA ARG A 44 -34.81 -13.67 30.34
C ARG A 44 -35.71 -12.66 29.68
N VAL A 45 -35.12 -11.68 28.99
CA VAL A 45 -35.81 -10.68 28.17
C VAL A 45 -35.53 -10.95 26.72
N LYS A 46 -36.59 -11.01 25.92
CA LYS A 46 -36.53 -11.10 24.47
C LYS A 46 -36.93 -9.78 23.85
N GLY A 47 -36.44 -9.50 22.65
CA GLY A 47 -36.86 -8.32 21.92
C GLY A 47 -36.32 -8.30 20.50
N THR A 48 -36.74 -7.28 19.76
CA THR A 48 -36.30 -7.04 18.38
C THR A 48 -35.76 -5.60 18.32
N VAL A 49 -34.64 -5.43 17.64
CA VAL A 49 -34.03 -4.12 17.39
C VAL A 49 -34.16 -3.82 15.90
N THR A 50 -34.76 -2.67 15.59
CA THR A 50 -34.97 -2.21 14.21
C THR A 50 -34.39 -0.80 14.03
N ASP A 51 -34.17 -0.41 12.78
CA ASP A 51 -33.91 0.98 12.43
C ASP A 51 -35.19 1.83 12.48
N ALA A 52 -35.08 3.12 12.13
CA ALA A 52 -36.22 4.04 12.09
C ALA A 52 -37.29 3.66 11.06
N LYS A 53 -36.93 2.86 10.03
CA LYS A 53 -37.83 2.37 8.96
C LYS A 53 -38.50 1.05 9.33
N GLY A 54 -38.06 0.39 10.40
CA GLY A 54 -38.55 -0.91 10.84
C GLY A 54 -37.73 -2.10 10.28
N GLU A 55 -36.62 -1.86 9.60
CA GLU A 55 -35.69 -2.90 9.14
C GLU A 55 -34.94 -3.52 10.32
N PRO A 56 -34.80 -4.85 10.41
CA PRO A 56 -34.12 -5.50 11.51
C PRO A 56 -32.62 -5.20 11.53
N LEU A 57 -32.07 -4.90 12.70
CA LEU A 57 -30.67 -4.59 12.87
C LEU A 57 -29.89 -5.78 13.45
N THR A 58 -29.03 -6.36 12.63
CA THR A 58 -28.12 -7.46 12.99
C THR A 58 -26.88 -6.94 13.70
N GLY A 59 -26.37 -7.69 14.68
CA GLY A 59 -25.08 -7.37 15.31
C GLY A 59 -25.13 -6.26 16.34
N VAL A 60 -26.32 -5.82 16.74
CA VAL A 60 -26.50 -4.83 17.81
C VAL A 60 -26.27 -5.48 19.16
N VAL A 61 -25.40 -4.90 19.98
CA VAL A 61 -25.10 -5.36 21.32
C VAL A 61 -26.16 -4.84 22.28
N VAL A 62 -26.82 -5.75 23.00
CA VAL A 62 -27.74 -5.45 24.10
C VAL A 62 -27.10 -5.92 25.39
N ARG A 63 -26.81 -5.03 26.34
CA ARG A 63 -26.18 -5.37 27.61
C ARG A 63 -26.95 -4.79 28.80
N VAL A 64 -26.82 -5.41 29.94
CA VAL A 64 -27.34 -4.84 31.19
C VAL A 64 -26.34 -3.82 31.71
N VAL A 65 -26.82 -2.60 31.99
CA VAL A 65 -25.97 -1.51 32.52
C VAL A 65 -25.42 -1.87 33.90
N GLY A 66 -24.10 -1.84 34.05
CA GLY A 66 -23.42 -2.14 35.32
C GLY A 66 -23.35 -3.62 35.68
N ALA A 67 -23.68 -4.53 34.78
CA ALA A 67 -23.57 -5.96 34.98
C ALA A 67 -22.45 -6.57 34.12
N ASP A 68 -22.03 -7.79 34.48
CA ASP A 68 -20.98 -8.56 33.80
C ASP A 68 -21.33 -8.87 32.32
N VAL A 69 -20.32 -9.19 31.51
CA VAL A 69 -20.45 -9.58 30.10
C VAL A 69 -21.39 -10.79 29.89
N SER A 70 -21.57 -11.61 30.90
CA SER A 70 -22.57 -12.71 30.91
C SER A 70 -24.01 -12.22 30.76
N TYR A 71 -24.27 -10.93 30.97
CA TYR A 71 -25.53 -10.24 30.79
C TYR A 71 -25.55 -9.38 29.53
N ALA A 72 -24.96 -9.88 28.44
CA ALA A 72 -25.00 -9.28 27.12
C ALA A 72 -25.49 -10.28 26.08
N ALA A 73 -26.15 -9.75 25.05
CA ALA A 73 -26.61 -10.50 23.87
C ALA A 73 -26.35 -9.67 22.61
N VAL A 74 -26.27 -10.33 21.47
CA VAL A 74 -26.13 -9.66 20.17
C VAL A 74 -27.35 -10.03 19.34
N THR A 75 -27.90 -9.07 18.60
CA THR A 75 -29.05 -9.32 17.75
C THR A 75 -28.68 -10.19 16.55
N ASP A 76 -29.59 -11.11 16.22
CA ASP A 76 -29.48 -11.96 15.02
C ASP A 76 -29.88 -11.21 13.74
N ILE A 77 -29.92 -11.93 12.62
CA ILE A 77 -30.26 -11.38 11.29
C ILE A 77 -31.69 -10.81 11.22
N ASP A 78 -32.59 -11.31 12.05
CA ASP A 78 -33.97 -10.79 12.19
C ASP A 78 -34.06 -9.66 13.25
N GLY A 79 -32.91 -9.15 13.71
CA GLY A 79 -32.81 -8.11 14.75
C GLY A 79 -33.21 -8.60 16.14
N LYS A 80 -33.41 -9.92 16.35
CA LYS A 80 -33.91 -10.46 17.62
C LYS A 80 -32.76 -10.72 18.59
N PHE A 81 -33.02 -10.48 19.87
CA PHE A 81 -32.11 -10.82 20.97
C PHE A 81 -32.83 -11.55 22.10
N ASN A 82 -32.03 -12.28 22.89
CA ASN A 82 -32.50 -12.95 24.09
C ASN A 82 -31.40 -12.82 25.17
N ILE A 83 -31.64 -11.96 26.14
CA ILE A 83 -30.64 -11.59 27.16
C ILE A 83 -31.07 -12.06 28.54
N LYS A 84 -30.11 -12.58 29.35
CA LYS A 84 -30.31 -12.79 30.76
C LYS A 84 -30.31 -11.44 31.51
N VAL A 85 -31.18 -11.23 32.44
CA VAL A 85 -31.24 -10.04 33.27
C VAL A 85 -31.30 -10.43 34.75
N PRO A 86 -30.57 -9.73 35.63
CA PRO A 86 -30.59 -10.00 37.06
C PRO A 86 -31.96 -9.74 37.69
N ASN A 87 -32.71 -8.77 37.15
CA ASN A 87 -34.10 -8.51 37.54
C ASN A 87 -34.83 -7.76 36.41
N LYS A 88 -36.17 -7.77 36.44
CA LYS A 88 -37.02 -7.08 35.44
C LYS A 88 -36.96 -5.52 35.50
N LYS A 89 -36.24 -4.92 36.46
CA LYS A 89 -35.99 -3.48 36.54
C LYS A 89 -34.61 -3.10 36.00
N SER A 90 -33.82 -4.06 35.48
CA SER A 90 -32.50 -3.79 34.92
C SER A 90 -32.62 -2.83 33.75
N MET A 91 -31.68 -1.89 33.65
CA MET A 91 -31.56 -1.05 32.43
C MET A 91 -30.74 -1.78 31.39
N LEU A 92 -31.27 -1.89 30.18
CA LEU A 92 -30.56 -2.41 29.03
C LEU A 92 -29.98 -1.26 28.24
N GLU A 93 -28.75 -1.38 27.86
CA GLU A 93 -28.07 -0.47 26.94
C GLU A 93 -27.90 -1.17 25.60
N ILE A 94 -28.35 -0.54 24.53
CA ILE A 94 -28.38 -1.04 23.16
C ILE A 94 -27.40 -0.23 22.35
N ARG A 95 -26.35 -0.89 21.83
CA ARG A 95 -25.30 -0.29 21.01
C ARG A 95 -25.24 -0.99 19.63
N GLY A 96 -25.39 -0.22 18.59
CA GLY A 96 -25.23 -0.66 17.20
C GLY A 96 -24.28 0.25 16.47
N VAL A 97 -23.40 -0.31 15.64
CA VAL A 97 -22.50 0.50 14.79
C VAL A 97 -23.35 1.33 13.83
N GLY A 98 -23.13 2.64 13.85
CA GLY A 98 -23.90 3.61 13.06
C GLY A 98 -25.26 4.01 13.66
N TYR A 99 -25.51 3.65 14.92
CA TYR A 99 -26.76 4.01 15.62
C TYR A 99 -26.48 4.66 16.98
N LYS A 100 -27.31 5.62 17.38
CA LYS A 100 -27.25 6.24 18.72
C LYS A 100 -27.49 5.20 19.80
N THR A 101 -26.63 5.16 20.81
CA THR A 101 -26.83 4.29 21.97
C THR A 101 -28.17 4.61 22.66
N LYS A 102 -28.98 3.58 22.88
CA LYS A 102 -30.30 3.71 23.53
C LYS A 102 -30.31 2.93 24.83
N ARG A 103 -30.93 3.51 25.88
CA ARG A 103 -31.13 2.83 27.16
C ARG A 103 -32.61 2.64 27.39
N VAL A 104 -33.03 1.40 27.70
CA VAL A 104 -34.44 1.03 27.97
C VAL A 104 -34.53 0.15 29.21
N SER A 105 -35.61 0.20 29.94
CA SER A 105 -35.88 -0.73 31.04
C SER A 105 -36.17 -2.12 30.49
N ALA A 106 -35.69 -3.15 31.16
CA ALA A 106 -35.94 -4.54 30.79
C ALA A 106 -37.46 -4.83 30.93
N GLN A 107 -38.05 -5.32 29.83
CA GLN A 107 -39.47 -5.74 29.76
C GLN A 107 -39.55 -6.97 28.84
N ASP A 108 -40.59 -7.78 29.03
CA ASP A 108 -40.82 -8.89 28.11
C ASP A 108 -41.24 -8.35 26.73
N ASP A 109 -40.68 -8.92 25.64
CA ASP A 109 -40.98 -8.61 24.24
C ASP A 109 -40.70 -7.13 23.83
N LEU A 110 -39.48 -6.69 24.01
CA LEU A 110 -39.02 -5.34 23.67
C LEU A 110 -38.91 -5.12 22.16
N ASN A 111 -39.61 -4.09 21.65
CA ASN A 111 -39.42 -3.56 20.31
C ASN A 111 -38.64 -2.24 20.38
N ILE A 112 -37.38 -2.28 19.96
CA ILE A 112 -36.44 -1.16 20.11
C ILE A 112 -36.14 -0.58 18.74
N LYS A 113 -36.61 0.66 18.50
CA LYS A 113 -36.20 1.41 17.32
C LYS A 113 -34.94 2.21 17.63
N MET A 114 -33.89 1.99 16.82
CA MET A 114 -32.63 2.73 16.88
C MET A 114 -32.68 3.93 15.93
N GLU A 115 -32.09 5.04 16.34
CA GLU A 115 -31.85 6.20 15.49
C GLU A 115 -30.44 6.11 14.92
N GLU A 116 -30.28 6.34 13.61
CA GLU A 116 -28.97 6.39 12.99
C GLU A 116 -28.09 7.48 13.63
N ASP A 117 -26.87 7.13 13.95
CA ASP A 117 -25.84 8.06 14.38
C ASP A 117 -25.00 8.49 13.17
N ILE A 118 -25.37 9.62 12.59
CA ILE A 118 -24.68 10.17 11.42
C ILE A 118 -23.27 10.65 11.79
N SER A 119 -22.99 10.89 13.06
CA SER A 119 -21.69 11.42 13.53
C SER A 119 -20.58 10.36 13.59
N ASN A 120 -20.88 9.08 13.40
CA ASN A 120 -19.96 7.95 13.57
C ASN A 120 -19.21 7.92 14.92
N LEU A 121 -19.72 8.59 15.96
CA LEU A 121 -19.07 8.71 17.27
C LEU A 121 -19.00 7.40 18.05
N ASN A 122 -19.90 6.47 17.79
CA ASN A 122 -19.95 5.15 18.42
C ASN A 122 -19.23 4.07 17.58
N GLU A 123 -18.42 4.47 16.59
CA GLU A 123 -17.62 3.57 15.79
C GLU A 123 -16.43 3.05 16.59
N VAL A 124 -16.18 1.74 16.50
CA VAL A 124 -15.02 1.10 17.11
C VAL A 124 -13.86 1.15 16.12
N VAL A 125 -12.72 1.61 16.59
CA VAL A 125 -11.49 1.75 15.81
C VAL A 125 -10.47 0.74 16.31
N VAL A 126 -9.78 0.07 15.38
CA VAL A 126 -8.65 -0.81 15.71
C VAL A 126 -7.42 0.06 15.97
N ILE A 127 -6.79 -0.13 17.13
CA ILE A 127 -5.65 0.68 17.58
C ILE A 127 -4.37 -0.16 17.79
N GLY A 128 -4.27 -1.28 17.10
CA GLY A 128 -3.20 -2.28 17.28
C GLY A 128 -3.68 -3.41 18.21
N TYR A 129 -3.00 -3.65 19.31
CA TYR A 129 -3.36 -4.74 20.25
C TYR A 129 -4.64 -4.44 21.05
N GLY A 130 -5.74 -4.10 20.35
CA GLY A 130 -7.04 -3.82 20.94
C GLY A 130 -7.89 -2.88 20.09
N THR A 131 -9.07 -2.58 20.58
CA THR A 131 -10.04 -1.65 19.97
C THR A 131 -10.46 -0.60 20.96
N LEU A 132 -10.76 0.61 20.49
CA LEU A 132 -11.35 1.69 21.30
C LEU A 132 -12.56 2.29 20.59
N ASP A 133 -13.49 2.82 21.37
CA ASP A 133 -14.54 3.70 20.79
C ASP A 133 -13.85 4.95 20.19
N LYS A 134 -14.26 5.38 19.01
CA LYS A 134 -13.67 6.55 18.31
C LYS A 134 -13.64 7.82 19.17
N LYS A 135 -14.62 7.97 20.04
CA LYS A 135 -14.69 9.09 21.00
C LYS A 135 -13.52 9.08 22.01
N GLU A 136 -12.94 7.91 22.32
CA GLU A 136 -11.87 7.74 23.30
C GLU A 136 -10.46 7.79 22.68
N VAL A 137 -10.38 7.78 21.34
CA VAL A 137 -9.11 7.83 20.61
C VAL A 137 -8.45 9.19 20.79
N THR A 138 -7.17 9.19 21.22
CA THR A 138 -6.35 10.39 21.45
C THR A 138 -5.31 10.65 20.37
N SER A 139 -5.18 9.74 19.40
CA SER A 139 -4.20 9.79 18.31
C SER A 139 -4.85 10.06 16.95
N ALA A 140 -4.03 10.40 15.93
CA ALA A 140 -4.50 10.65 14.57
C ALA A 140 -4.77 9.34 13.81
N ILE A 141 -6.03 8.91 13.79
CA ILE A 141 -6.48 7.70 13.10
C ILE A 141 -7.57 8.05 12.09
N THR A 142 -7.48 7.49 10.88
CA THR A 142 -8.55 7.55 9.86
C THR A 142 -9.04 6.14 9.57
N SER A 143 -10.37 5.94 9.66
CA SER A 143 -11.02 4.65 9.40
C SER A 143 -11.89 4.73 8.16
N ILE A 144 -11.82 3.71 7.31
CA ILE A 144 -12.64 3.53 6.11
C ILE A 144 -13.28 2.16 6.18
N LYS A 145 -14.58 2.07 5.95
CA LYS A 145 -15.29 0.79 5.82
C LYS A 145 -15.12 0.21 4.43
N GLY A 146 -15.07 -1.11 4.31
CA GLY A 146 -14.94 -1.77 3.02
C GLY A 146 -16.01 -1.35 1.99
N LYS A 147 -17.23 -1.06 2.44
CA LYS A 147 -18.33 -0.56 1.59
C LYS A 147 -18.11 0.86 1.02
N ASP A 148 -17.22 1.67 1.63
CA ASP A 148 -16.93 3.05 1.24
C ASP A 148 -15.72 3.13 0.28
N LEU A 149 -15.11 1.99 -0.05
CA LEU A 149 -14.06 1.88 -1.05
C LEU A 149 -14.63 2.12 -2.47
N MET A 150 -13.80 2.60 -3.38
CA MET A 150 -14.20 2.79 -4.79
C MET A 150 -14.34 1.44 -5.48
N VAL A 151 -15.43 1.24 -6.21
CA VAL A 151 -15.76 0.00 -6.92
C VAL A 151 -15.44 0.14 -8.40
N GLY A 152 -14.84 -0.89 -9.00
CA GLY A 152 -14.65 -0.96 -10.45
C GLY A 152 -13.57 -0.03 -11.02
N VAL A 153 -12.66 0.50 -10.20
CA VAL A 153 -11.61 1.44 -10.65
C VAL A 153 -10.46 0.80 -11.44
N GLY A 154 -10.51 -0.50 -11.68
CA GLY A 154 -9.61 -1.19 -12.61
C GLY A 154 -8.18 -1.43 -12.13
N GLY A 155 -7.89 -1.22 -10.85
CA GLY A 155 -6.56 -1.50 -10.27
C GLY A 155 -6.26 -3.00 -10.14
N ALA A 156 -4.98 -3.33 -10.08
CA ALA A 156 -4.52 -4.70 -9.85
C ALA A 156 -4.75 -5.17 -8.41
N ASP A 157 -4.91 -4.25 -7.48
CA ASP A 157 -5.10 -4.50 -6.06
C ASP A 157 -6.05 -3.47 -5.41
N VAL A 158 -6.27 -3.65 -4.12
CA VAL A 158 -7.17 -2.80 -3.31
C VAL A 158 -6.67 -1.36 -3.16
N SER A 159 -5.39 -1.09 -3.40
CA SER A 159 -4.82 0.25 -3.22
C SER A 159 -5.52 1.30 -4.09
N SER A 160 -5.88 0.95 -5.33
CA SER A 160 -6.61 1.85 -6.23
C SER A 160 -7.93 2.34 -5.63
N ALA A 161 -8.61 1.48 -4.85
CA ALA A 161 -9.88 1.82 -4.19
C ALA A 161 -9.72 2.76 -2.99
N LEU A 162 -8.49 2.90 -2.46
CA LEU A 162 -8.14 3.79 -1.34
C LEU A 162 -7.76 5.19 -1.78
N GLN A 163 -7.49 5.40 -3.07
CA GLN A 163 -6.93 6.65 -3.57
C GLN A 163 -7.86 7.84 -3.25
N GLY A 164 -7.29 8.90 -2.64
CA GLY A 164 -8.04 10.08 -2.24
C GLY A 164 -9.02 9.89 -1.07
N LYS A 165 -9.05 8.72 -0.41
CA LYS A 165 -9.93 8.48 0.74
C LYS A 165 -9.33 8.90 2.08
N ILE A 166 -8.01 9.06 2.15
CA ILE A 166 -7.27 9.32 3.39
C ILE A 166 -6.41 10.57 3.19
N SER A 167 -6.59 11.57 4.06
CA SER A 167 -5.73 12.77 4.07
C SER A 167 -4.29 12.39 4.41
N GLY A 168 -3.32 13.00 3.71
CA GLY A 168 -1.90 12.77 3.92
C GLY A 168 -1.36 11.43 3.36
N LEU A 169 -2.21 10.57 2.79
CA LEU A 169 -1.79 9.35 2.09
C LEU A 169 -1.70 9.63 0.58
N VAL A 170 -0.50 9.49 0.04
CA VAL A 170 -0.22 9.54 -1.41
C VAL A 170 0.12 8.13 -1.89
N MET A 171 -0.43 7.77 -3.03
CA MET A 171 -0.18 6.48 -3.67
C MET A 171 0.27 6.73 -5.09
N ASN A 172 1.36 6.05 -5.49
CA ASN A 172 1.85 6.08 -6.85
C ASN A 172 1.71 4.69 -7.48
N ASN A 173 1.08 4.64 -8.65
CA ASN A 173 0.93 3.45 -9.48
C ASN A 173 1.30 3.78 -10.92
N VAL A 174 2.22 3.03 -11.48
CA VAL A 174 2.76 3.23 -12.84
C VAL A 174 1.72 2.92 -13.94
N GLY A 175 0.66 2.19 -13.60
CA GLY A 175 -0.42 1.85 -14.55
C GLY A 175 -0.36 0.43 -15.11
N SER A 176 0.80 -0.25 -15.12
CA SER A 176 0.90 -1.68 -15.47
C SER A 176 0.15 -2.55 -14.47
N VAL A 177 -0.44 -3.65 -14.93
CA VAL A 177 -1.11 -4.64 -14.07
C VAL A 177 -0.12 -5.42 -13.18
N ASN A 178 1.16 -5.35 -13.50
CA ASN A 178 2.24 -5.99 -12.76
C ASN A 178 2.98 -5.06 -11.79
N SER A 179 2.76 -3.73 -11.89
CA SER A 179 3.40 -2.75 -11.00
C SER A 179 2.86 -2.82 -9.59
N GLU A 180 3.75 -2.61 -8.63
CA GLU A 180 3.38 -2.46 -7.23
C GLU A 180 3.00 -1.01 -6.93
N THR A 181 1.94 -0.81 -6.15
CA THR A 181 1.58 0.52 -5.66
C THR A 181 2.50 0.91 -4.51
N THR A 182 3.14 2.06 -4.60
CA THR A 182 3.91 2.63 -3.49
C THR A 182 3.04 3.56 -2.66
N PHE A 183 3.26 3.55 -1.34
CA PHE A 183 2.52 4.36 -0.37
C PHE A 183 3.45 5.34 0.31
N GLN A 184 3.01 6.58 0.46
CA GLN A 184 3.67 7.60 1.26
C GLN A 184 2.65 8.24 2.21
N LEU A 185 2.97 8.31 3.51
CA LEU A 185 2.09 8.89 4.52
C LEU A 185 2.78 10.06 5.22
N ARG A 186 2.16 11.27 5.13
CA ARG A 186 2.69 12.50 5.73
C ARG A 186 4.10 12.89 5.23
N GLY A 187 4.36 12.70 3.94
CA GLY A 187 5.62 13.05 3.29
C GLY A 187 6.73 12.02 3.45
N MET A 188 7.91 12.37 2.98
CA MET A 188 9.07 11.49 2.95
C MET A 188 9.65 11.29 4.36
N THR A 189 9.67 10.06 4.86
CA THR A 189 10.03 9.73 6.24
C THR A 189 11.46 9.25 6.44
N SER A 190 12.20 9.02 5.38
CA SER A 190 13.63 8.68 5.36
C SER A 190 14.22 9.02 3.99
N ILE A 191 15.54 9.12 3.87
CA ILE A 191 16.21 9.34 2.59
C ILE A 191 16.40 8.01 1.85
N ASN A 192 17.11 7.04 2.44
CA ASN A 192 17.43 5.74 1.83
C ASN A 192 16.78 4.55 2.52
N ALA A 193 16.42 4.65 3.81
CA ALA A 193 15.71 3.58 4.48
C ALA A 193 14.23 3.51 4.04
N GLY A 194 13.55 2.42 4.37
CA GLY A 194 12.16 2.19 3.94
C GLY A 194 11.21 3.32 4.35
N ARG A 195 10.37 3.74 3.42
CA ARG A 195 9.46 4.90 3.51
C ARG A 195 7.99 4.53 3.49
N SER A 196 7.66 3.29 3.14
CA SER A 196 6.27 2.82 3.08
C SER A 196 5.69 2.54 4.46
N PRO A 197 4.39 2.83 4.70
CA PRO A 197 3.71 2.42 5.91
C PRO A 197 3.74 0.90 6.10
N LEU A 198 3.73 0.45 7.36
CA LEU A 198 3.54 -0.97 7.68
C LEU A 198 2.11 -1.39 7.32
N ILE A 199 1.95 -2.42 6.53
CA ILE A 199 0.65 -3.05 6.29
C ILE A 199 0.48 -4.19 7.31
N VAL A 200 -0.66 -4.19 8.02
CA VAL A 200 -1.05 -5.22 8.97
C VAL A 200 -2.40 -5.78 8.56
N ILE A 201 -2.47 -7.06 8.25
CA ILE A 201 -3.71 -7.73 7.83
C ILE A 201 -4.14 -8.69 8.94
N ASP A 202 -5.32 -8.45 9.52
CA ASP A 202 -5.92 -9.24 10.61
C ASP A 202 -5.02 -9.39 11.85
N GLY A 203 -4.09 -8.45 12.05
CA GLY A 203 -3.12 -8.46 13.14
C GLY A 203 -1.74 -8.97 12.73
N PHE A 204 -1.56 -9.53 11.53
CA PHE A 204 -0.27 -9.98 11.02
C PHE A 204 0.50 -8.83 10.36
N PRO A 205 1.66 -8.41 10.90
CA PRO A 205 2.45 -7.32 10.34
C PRO A 205 3.26 -7.75 9.12
N GLY A 206 3.26 -6.93 8.07
CA GLY A 206 4.02 -7.16 6.82
C GLY A 206 3.25 -7.91 5.74
N GLY A 207 1.91 -7.99 5.84
CA GLY A 207 1.06 -8.62 4.82
C GLY A 207 1.11 -7.88 3.48
N ASP A 208 0.93 -8.63 2.39
CA ASP A 208 0.85 -8.07 1.03
C ASP A 208 -0.60 -7.68 0.69
N ILE A 209 -0.84 -6.39 0.44
CA ILE A 209 -2.18 -5.87 0.08
C ILE A 209 -2.74 -6.49 -1.20
N ARG A 210 -1.87 -7.01 -2.08
CA ARG A 210 -2.28 -7.71 -3.31
C ARG A 210 -2.92 -9.08 -3.07
N SER A 211 -2.80 -9.61 -1.84
CA SER A 211 -3.50 -10.84 -1.44
C SER A 211 -4.97 -10.63 -1.11
N LEU A 212 -5.42 -9.36 -1.10
CA LEU A 212 -6.77 -8.99 -0.73
C LEU A 212 -7.60 -8.62 -1.94
N THR A 213 -8.87 -9.01 -1.92
CA THR A 213 -9.90 -8.44 -2.76
C THR A 213 -10.68 -7.39 -1.97
N GLN A 214 -11.25 -6.42 -2.66
CA GLN A 214 -12.06 -5.37 -2.02
C GLN A 214 -13.25 -5.97 -1.25
N GLU A 215 -13.83 -7.03 -1.81
CA GLU A 215 -14.97 -7.74 -1.26
C GLU A 215 -14.65 -8.41 0.09
N ASP A 216 -13.39 -8.74 0.37
CA ASP A 216 -12.96 -9.36 1.62
C ASP A 216 -12.71 -8.35 2.74
N ILE A 217 -12.68 -7.05 2.46
CA ILE A 217 -12.33 -6.02 3.44
C ILE A 217 -13.55 -5.61 4.25
N ALA A 218 -13.42 -5.61 5.58
CA ALA A 218 -14.38 -5.05 6.52
C ALA A 218 -14.06 -3.58 6.82
N SER A 219 -12.81 -3.27 7.20
CA SER A 219 -12.35 -1.91 7.46
C SER A 219 -10.85 -1.75 7.19
N ILE A 220 -10.45 -0.51 6.97
CA ILE A 220 -9.05 -0.08 6.90
C ILE A 220 -8.88 1.08 7.86
N ASP A 221 -7.98 0.93 8.84
CA ASP A 221 -7.65 1.92 9.85
C ASP A 221 -6.20 2.38 9.65
N VAL A 222 -5.98 3.68 9.44
CA VAL A 222 -4.65 4.23 9.19
C VAL A 222 -4.18 5.02 10.39
N LEU A 223 -3.12 4.51 11.02
CA LEU A 223 -2.43 5.14 12.15
C LEU A 223 -1.38 6.09 11.59
N LYS A 224 -1.61 7.40 11.70
CA LYS A 224 -0.81 8.42 11.01
C LYS A 224 0.32 8.98 11.86
N ASP A 225 0.15 9.04 13.17
CA ASP A 225 1.09 9.65 14.09
C ASP A 225 1.91 8.64 14.89
N ALA A 226 2.99 9.10 15.48
CA ALA A 226 3.86 8.28 16.31
C ALA A 226 3.17 7.83 17.61
N SER A 227 2.15 8.54 18.08
CA SER A 227 1.42 8.17 19.30
C SER A 227 0.59 6.91 19.09
N ALA A 228 0.03 6.73 17.89
CA ALA A 228 -0.65 5.50 17.51
C ALA A 228 0.32 4.40 17.08
N GLY A 229 1.42 4.79 16.38
CA GLY A 229 2.38 3.85 15.79
C GLY A 229 3.37 3.22 16.75
N ALA A 230 3.72 3.87 17.87
CA ALA A 230 4.79 3.43 18.79
C ALA A 230 4.61 1.99 19.29
N ILE A 231 3.39 1.50 19.43
CA ILE A 231 3.09 0.13 19.85
C ILE A 231 3.57 -0.92 18.82
N TYR A 232 3.72 -0.55 17.54
CA TYR A 232 4.28 -1.39 16.47
C TYR A 232 5.80 -1.24 16.32
N GLY A 233 6.42 -0.34 17.12
CA GLY A 233 7.86 -0.13 17.16
C GLY A 233 8.44 0.40 15.85
N THR A 234 9.55 -0.20 15.42
CA THR A 234 10.32 0.26 14.25
C THR A 234 9.62 0.05 12.92
N ARG A 235 8.76 -0.95 12.82
CA ARG A 235 8.00 -1.20 11.61
C ARG A 235 6.98 -0.12 11.29
N ALA A 236 6.59 0.69 12.31
CA ALA A 236 5.63 1.79 12.17
C ALA A 236 6.26 3.16 11.85
N ALA A 237 7.54 3.21 11.50
CA ALA A 237 8.24 4.47 11.23
C ALA A 237 7.53 5.39 10.23
N SER A 238 6.90 4.83 9.21
CA SER A 238 6.17 5.57 8.17
C SER A 238 4.64 5.54 8.36
N GLY A 239 4.16 5.14 9.56
CA GLY A 239 2.76 4.91 9.86
C GLY A 239 2.34 3.46 9.67
N VAL A 240 1.08 3.16 9.95
CA VAL A 240 0.53 1.79 9.86
C VAL A 240 -0.82 1.81 9.15
N ILE A 241 -1.01 0.88 8.23
CA ILE A 241 -2.29 0.60 7.57
C ILE A 241 -2.79 -0.74 8.10
N LEU A 242 -3.80 -0.69 8.96
CA LEU A 242 -4.45 -1.86 9.53
C LEU A 242 -5.63 -2.26 8.67
N ILE A 243 -5.59 -3.44 8.12
CA ILE A 243 -6.67 -3.98 7.30
C ILE A 243 -7.33 -5.10 8.09
N THR A 244 -8.61 -4.91 8.39
CA THR A 244 -9.44 -5.96 8.96
C THR A 244 -10.27 -6.58 7.87
N THR A 245 -10.15 -7.89 7.69
CA THR A 245 -10.94 -8.60 6.71
C THR A 245 -12.26 -9.07 7.30
N LYS A 246 -13.19 -9.45 6.42
CA LYS A 246 -14.47 -10.01 6.83
C LYS A 246 -14.24 -11.31 7.59
N SER A 247 -14.94 -11.46 8.69
CA SER A 247 -14.98 -12.66 9.50
C SER A 247 -16.40 -13.23 9.49
N GLY A 248 -16.55 -14.47 9.96
CA GLY A 248 -17.88 -15.02 10.20
C GLY A 248 -18.66 -14.14 11.18
N THR A 249 -19.94 -13.96 10.93
CA THR A 249 -20.90 -13.32 11.86
C THR A 249 -21.98 -14.30 12.25
N ASN A 250 -22.67 -14.05 13.36
CA ASN A 250 -23.82 -14.86 13.71
C ASN A 250 -24.95 -14.65 12.68
N THR A 251 -25.17 -15.64 11.85
CA THR A 251 -26.22 -15.66 10.83
C THR A 251 -27.45 -16.47 11.29
N SER A 252 -27.55 -16.78 12.58
CA SER A 252 -28.55 -17.69 13.15
C SER A 252 -28.56 -19.07 12.47
N GLY A 253 -27.37 -19.54 12.05
CA GLY A 253 -27.22 -20.80 11.33
C GLY A 253 -27.67 -20.79 9.88
N LYS A 254 -27.96 -19.62 9.31
CA LYS A 254 -28.25 -19.47 7.88
C LYS A 254 -26.97 -19.26 7.10
N LEU A 255 -26.93 -19.84 5.91
CA LEU A 255 -25.83 -19.65 4.96
C LEU A 255 -26.09 -18.38 4.14
N ASN A 256 -25.10 -17.48 4.08
CA ASN A 256 -25.08 -16.35 3.16
C ASN A 256 -24.01 -16.60 2.10
N LEU A 257 -24.40 -16.59 0.85
CA LEU A 257 -23.53 -16.72 -0.31
C LEU A 257 -23.54 -15.41 -1.08
N THR A 258 -22.36 -14.90 -1.45
CA THR A 258 -22.24 -13.74 -2.33
C THR A 258 -21.34 -14.09 -3.49
N TYR A 259 -21.79 -13.80 -4.70
CA TYR A 259 -20.97 -13.86 -5.91
C TYR A 259 -20.91 -12.48 -6.54
N ALA A 260 -19.71 -11.99 -6.79
CA ALA A 260 -19.44 -10.72 -7.48
C ALA A 260 -18.52 -10.95 -8.68
N ASN A 261 -18.76 -10.21 -9.76
CA ASN A 261 -17.86 -10.19 -10.90
C ASN A 261 -17.76 -8.80 -11.52
N GLU A 262 -16.64 -8.54 -12.15
CA GLU A 262 -16.36 -7.33 -12.92
C GLU A 262 -15.75 -7.69 -14.26
N PHE A 263 -16.14 -6.95 -15.30
CA PHE A 263 -15.54 -6.97 -16.62
C PHE A 263 -15.02 -5.57 -16.92
N SER A 264 -13.78 -5.45 -17.36
CA SER A 264 -13.21 -4.14 -17.66
C SER A 264 -12.41 -4.12 -18.94
N HIS A 265 -12.48 -2.99 -19.61
CA HIS A 265 -11.70 -2.62 -20.78
C HIS A 265 -10.99 -1.30 -20.50
N ARG A 266 -9.73 -1.20 -20.93
CA ARG A 266 -8.89 -0.02 -20.79
C ARG A 266 -8.68 0.65 -22.13
N GLN A 267 -8.76 1.96 -22.13
CA GLN A 267 -8.55 2.81 -23.30
C GLN A 267 -7.48 3.84 -22.97
N THR A 268 -6.45 3.95 -23.80
CA THR A 268 -5.44 5.00 -23.66
C THR A 268 -6.03 6.39 -23.93
N TYR A 269 -5.48 7.38 -23.26
CA TYR A 269 -5.75 8.80 -23.55
C TYR A 269 -4.49 9.62 -23.32
N ASN A 270 -4.42 10.80 -23.97
CA ASN A 270 -3.28 11.71 -23.87
C ASN A 270 -1.96 11.09 -24.36
N ALA A 271 -1.99 10.44 -25.56
CA ALA A 271 -0.78 9.95 -26.22
C ALA A 271 0.10 11.12 -26.71
N PRO A 272 1.45 10.98 -26.70
CA PRO A 272 2.36 11.96 -27.25
C PRO A 272 2.11 12.19 -28.75
N LYS A 273 2.22 13.43 -29.20
CA LYS A 273 2.05 13.76 -30.62
C LYS A 273 3.41 13.74 -31.31
N MET A 274 3.85 12.56 -31.74
CA MET A 274 5.08 12.36 -32.49
C MET A 274 4.90 12.70 -33.97
N LEU A 275 5.99 12.93 -34.71
CA LEU A 275 5.94 13.04 -36.16
C LEU A 275 5.50 11.71 -36.77
N SER A 276 4.64 11.75 -37.77
CA SER A 276 4.34 10.64 -38.67
C SER A 276 5.53 10.36 -39.61
N GLY A 277 5.56 9.19 -40.25
CA GLY A 277 6.61 8.85 -41.20
C GLY A 277 6.73 9.88 -42.35
N ARG A 278 5.58 10.35 -42.84
CA ARG A 278 5.56 11.38 -43.86
C ARG A 278 6.14 12.73 -43.37
N GLU A 279 5.70 13.22 -42.22
CA GLU A 279 6.22 14.48 -41.62
C GLU A 279 7.73 14.35 -41.31
N TYR A 280 8.19 13.19 -40.86
CA TYR A 280 9.59 12.90 -40.59
C TYR A 280 10.45 12.98 -41.88
N ALA A 281 9.98 12.36 -42.98
CA ALA A 281 10.64 12.41 -44.26
C ALA A 281 10.63 13.83 -44.87
N GLU A 282 9.51 14.58 -44.76
CA GLU A 282 9.41 15.99 -45.22
C GLU A 282 10.42 16.91 -44.50
N HIS A 283 10.72 16.63 -43.22
CA HIS A 283 11.73 17.39 -42.48
C HIS A 283 13.17 16.89 -42.67
N ASN A 284 13.41 15.84 -43.42
CA ASN A 284 14.74 15.26 -43.69
C ASN A 284 15.55 14.97 -42.42
N ILE A 285 14.91 14.37 -41.38
CA ILE A 285 15.52 14.17 -40.08
C ILE A 285 16.56 13.05 -40.12
N GLY A 286 16.28 11.96 -40.79
CA GLY A 286 17.14 10.81 -40.89
C GLY A 286 16.85 10.00 -42.15
N THR A 287 17.21 8.73 -42.17
CA THR A 287 16.92 7.86 -43.30
C THR A 287 15.43 7.60 -43.40
N ASP A 288 14.87 7.81 -44.58
CA ASP A 288 13.50 7.42 -44.92
C ASP A 288 13.49 5.96 -45.41
N TYR A 289 12.79 5.09 -44.68
CA TYR A 289 12.64 3.65 -45.02
C TYR A 289 11.30 3.35 -45.71
N GLY A 290 10.47 4.38 -45.93
CA GLY A 290 9.25 4.29 -46.75
C GLY A 290 8.00 3.80 -46.02
N SER A 291 8.02 3.66 -44.71
CA SER A 291 6.81 3.33 -43.90
C SER A 291 6.23 4.56 -43.19
N ASP A 292 5.04 4.39 -42.58
CA ASP A 292 4.40 5.40 -41.73
C ASP A 292 3.85 4.71 -40.45
N THR A 293 4.75 4.46 -39.50
CA THR A 293 4.49 3.65 -38.30
C THR A 293 4.28 4.54 -37.12
N ASP A 294 3.13 4.41 -36.44
CA ASP A 294 2.93 4.92 -35.09
C ASP A 294 3.42 3.88 -34.08
N TRP A 295 4.69 3.97 -33.72
CA TRP A 295 5.33 3.05 -32.77
C TRP A 295 4.68 3.04 -31.38
N TRP A 296 4.07 4.15 -30.96
CA TRP A 296 3.34 4.21 -29.70
C TRP A 296 2.08 3.35 -29.75
N ASP A 297 1.31 3.49 -30.83
CA ASP A 297 0.06 2.75 -31.03
C ASP A 297 0.31 1.25 -31.22
N GLU A 298 1.40 0.86 -31.93
CA GLU A 298 1.82 -0.53 -32.07
C GLU A 298 2.13 -1.23 -30.73
N MET A 299 2.53 -0.46 -29.71
CA MET A 299 2.78 -0.98 -28.36
C MET A 299 1.51 -1.04 -27.50
N ILE A 300 0.36 -0.52 -27.98
CA ILE A 300 -0.89 -0.50 -27.23
C ILE A 300 -1.68 -1.80 -27.45
N ASN A 301 -2.12 -2.40 -26.36
CA ASN A 301 -3.03 -3.55 -26.39
C ASN A 301 -4.49 -3.06 -26.51
N HIS A 302 -4.96 -2.83 -27.73
CA HIS A 302 -6.34 -2.40 -27.99
C HIS A 302 -7.40 -3.47 -27.69
N LYS A 303 -7.00 -4.74 -27.57
CA LYS A 303 -7.91 -5.88 -27.32
C LYS A 303 -7.92 -6.30 -25.84
N ASN A 304 -7.38 -5.47 -24.92
CA ASN A 304 -7.34 -5.80 -23.51
C ASN A 304 -8.75 -6.04 -22.94
N PHE A 305 -8.90 -7.10 -22.19
CA PHE A 305 -10.15 -7.45 -21.52
C PHE A 305 -9.86 -8.17 -20.20
N SER A 306 -10.21 -7.50 -19.11
CA SER A 306 -9.95 -8.00 -17.76
C SER A 306 -11.24 -8.52 -17.13
N THR A 307 -11.13 -9.59 -16.34
CA THR A 307 -12.26 -10.17 -15.58
C THR A 307 -11.85 -10.41 -14.15
N LYS A 308 -12.76 -10.11 -13.21
CA LYS A 308 -12.62 -10.43 -11.79
C LYS A 308 -13.84 -11.22 -11.33
N HIS A 309 -13.61 -12.28 -10.59
CA HIS A 309 -14.65 -13.13 -10.01
C HIS A 309 -14.36 -13.35 -8.54
N HIS A 310 -15.33 -13.16 -7.69
CA HIS A 310 -15.24 -13.36 -6.25
C HIS A 310 -16.47 -14.11 -5.74
N LEU A 311 -16.24 -15.17 -5.01
CA LEU A 311 -17.27 -15.98 -4.37
C LEU A 311 -16.98 -16.02 -2.87
N SER A 312 -17.91 -15.58 -2.04
CA SER A 312 -17.77 -15.69 -0.59
C SER A 312 -18.97 -16.36 0.06
N LEU A 313 -18.66 -17.07 1.14
CA LEU A 313 -19.60 -17.82 1.95
C LEU A 313 -19.43 -17.42 3.40
N GLN A 314 -20.55 -17.10 4.07
CA GLN A 314 -20.58 -16.75 5.47
C GLN A 314 -21.63 -17.60 6.19
N TYR A 315 -21.22 -18.21 7.30
CA TYR A 315 -22.07 -18.99 8.17
C TYR A 315 -21.71 -18.73 9.63
N GLY A 316 -22.69 -18.72 10.53
CA GLY A 316 -22.37 -18.56 11.93
C GLY A 316 -23.52 -18.80 12.88
N THR A 317 -23.12 -19.29 14.05
CA THR A 317 -23.89 -19.44 15.27
C THR A 317 -23.22 -18.67 16.39
N ASP A 318 -23.76 -18.72 17.61
CA ASP A 318 -23.10 -18.12 18.80
C ASP A 318 -21.76 -18.79 19.13
N LYS A 319 -21.56 -20.06 18.74
CA LYS A 319 -20.38 -20.86 19.10
C LYS A 319 -19.36 -21.00 17.96
N ALA A 320 -19.80 -20.93 16.71
CA ALA A 320 -18.94 -21.13 15.56
C ALA A 320 -19.32 -20.17 14.44
N GLN A 321 -18.35 -19.50 13.89
CA GLN A 321 -18.51 -18.53 12.79
C GLN A 321 -17.44 -18.80 11.75
N VAL A 322 -17.82 -18.79 10.48
CA VAL A 322 -16.93 -19.08 9.35
C VAL A 322 -17.18 -18.06 8.25
N TYR A 323 -16.11 -17.56 7.68
CA TYR A 323 -16.07 -16.82 6.43
C TYR A 323 -15.05 -17.49 5.52
N THR A 324 -15.41 -17.74 4.28
CA THR A 324 -14.49 -18.22 3.25
C THR A 324 -14.75 -17.51 1.94
N SER A 325 -13.70 -17.22 1.20
CA SER A 325 -13.80 -16.66 -0.15
C SER A 325 -12.84 -17.33 -1.11
N LEU A 326 -13.21 -17.32 -2.39
CA LEU A 326 -12.40 -17.73 -3.52
C LEU A 326 -12.45 -16.62 -4.56
N TYR A 327 -11.34 -16.36 -5.24
CA TYR A 327 -11.31 -15.39 -6.31
C TYR A 327 -10.45 -15.85 -7.49
N TYR A 328 -10.80 -15.33 -8.66
CA TYR A 328 -10.04 -15.45 -9.89
C TYR A 328 -10.05 -14.10 -10.61
N ASN A 329 -8.87 -13.58 -10.94
CA ASN A 329 -8.69 -12.34 -11.68
C ASN A 329 -7.79 -12.59 -12.90
N LYS A 330 -8.28 -12.24 -14.08
CA LYS A 330 -7.48 -12.11 -15.30
C LYS A 330 -7.40 -10.63 -15.65
N MET A 331 -6.20 -10.10 -15.75
CA MET A 331 -5.98 -8.69 -16.02
C MET A 331 -5.05 -8.54 -17.23
N ASP A 332 -5.50 -7.80 -18.22
CA ASP A 332 -4.72 -7.40 -19.38
C ASP A 332 -4.33 -5.93 -19.24
N GLY A 333 -3.05 -5.60 -19.41
CA GLY A 333 -2.52 -4.24 -19.35
C GLY A 333 -2.82 -3.43 -20.60
N MET A 334 -2.43 -2.15 -20.56
CA MET A 334 -2.50 -1.25 -21.72
C MET A 334 -1.45 -1.59 -22.78
N ALA A 335 -0.32 -2.10 -22.34
CA ALA A 335 0.75 -2.51 -23.27
C ALA A 335 0.50 -3.92 -23.80
N ILE A 336 0.97 -4.17 -25.03
CA ILE A 336 1.11 -5.55 -25.53
C ILE A 336 1.93 -6.36 -24.53
N VAL A 337 1.64 -7.64 -24.38
CA VAL A 337 2.29 -8.63 -23.49
C VAL A 337 2.21 -8.35 -21.98
N ASP A 338 1.70 -7.20 -21.52
CA ASP A 338 1.50 -6.91 -20.09
C ASP A 338 0.22 -7.59 -19.61
N SER A 339 0.34 -8.71 -18.92
CA SER A 339 -0.81 -9.46 -18.42
C SER A 339 -0.52 -10.16 -17.09
N ARG A 340 -1.61 -10.44 -16.35
CA ARG A 340 -1.55 -11.10 -15.05
C ARG A 340 -2.80 -11.94 -14.80
N LYS A 341 -2.60 -13.12 -14.20
CA LYS A 341 -3.68 -13.98 -13.71
C LYS A 341 -3.43 -14.27 -12.24
N ASP A 342 -4.39 -13.92 -11.39
CA ASP A 342 -4.36 -14.20 -9.95
C ASP A 342 -5.51 -15.13 -9.59
N TYR A 343 -5.26 -16.11 -8.75
CA TYR A 343 -6.30 -16.87 -8.07
C TYR A 343 -5.89 -17.15 -6.64
N GLY A 344 -6.86 -17.27 -5.79
CA GLY A 344 -6.61 -17.51 -4.39
C GLY A 344 -7.89 -17.69 -3.60
N GLY A 345 -7.70 -17.79 -2.31
CA GLY A 345 -8.81 -17.95 -1.39
C GLY A 345 -8.40 -17.67 0.04
N ARG A 346 -9.42 -17.41 0.83
CA ARG A 346 -9.31 -17.09 2.25
C ARG A 346 -10.25 -17.95 3.05
N PHE A 347 -9.80 -18.38 4.20
CA PHE A 347 -10.60 -19.06 5.21
C PHE A 347 -10.37 -18.41 6.56
N ASN A 348 -11.42 -17.88 7.18
CA ASN A 348 -11.42 -17.30 8.51
C ASN A 348 -12.52 -17.98 9.33
N ALA A 349 -12.16 -18.59 10.46
CA ALA A 349 -13.13 -19.17 11.37
C ALA A 349 -12.91 -18.70 12.81
N SER A 350 -13.96 -18.72 13.60
CA SER A 350 -13.90 -18.46 15.05
C SER A 350 -14.77 -19.46 15.76
N PHE A 351 -14.18 -20.13 16.76
CA PHE A 351 -14.83 -21.14 17.58
C PHE A 351 -14.74 -20.75 19.06
N LYS A 352 -15.87 -20.65 19.74
CA LYS A 352 -15.93 -20.45 21.17
C LYS A 352 -16.02 -21.81 21.86
N LEU A 353 -14.96 -22.16 22.56
CA LEU A 353 -14.77 -23.44 23.23
C LEU A 353 -14.89 -23.28 24.74
N PHE A 354 -15.17 -24.41 25.46
CA PHE A 354 -15.21 -24.44 26.93
C PHE A 354 -16.13 -23.36 27.51
N ASP A 355 -17.38 -23.29 27.04
CA ASP A 355 -18.35 -22.28 27.43
C ASP A 355 -17.88 -20.82 27.32
N GLY A 356 -17.03 -20.57 26.30
CA GLY A 356 -16.50 -19.24 25.99
C GLY A 356 -15.29 -18.83 26.82
N TRP A 357 -14.60 -19.79 27.45
CA TRP A 357 -13.27 -19.53 28.02
C TRP A 357 -12.20 -19.31 26.97
N LEU A 358 -12.31 -20.02 25.83
CA LEU A 358 -11.35 -19.95 24.75
C LEU A 358 -12.07 -19.60 23.44
N GLU A 359 -11.58 -18.58 22.76
CA GLU A 359 -11.90 -18.31 21.36
C GLU A 359 -10.70 -18.73 20.51
N PHE A 360 -10.92 -19.65 19.59
CA PHE A 360 -9.93 -20.18 18.67
C PHE A 360 -10.24 -19.72 17.26
N LYS A 361 -9.28 -19.03 16.62
CA LYS A 361 -9.43 -18.45 15.28
C LYS A 361 -8.33 -18.92 14.35
N PRO A 362 -8.55 -20.00 13.58
CA PRO A 362 -7.68 -20.36 12.47
C PRO A 362 -8.00 -19.49 11.25
N MET A 363 -6.95 -19.02 10.60
CA MET A 363 -7.03 -18.24 9.36
C MET A 363 -6.03 -18.80 8.36
N VAL A 364 -6.40 -18.86 7.09
CA VAL A 364 -5.51 -19.29 6.01
C VAL A 364 -5.78 -18.43 4.78
N ASP A 365 -4.72 -17.87 4.23
CA ASP A 365 -4.72 -17.17 2.96
C ASP A 365 -3.81 -17.88 1.97
N TYR A 366 -4.28 -18.06 0.75
CA TYR A 366 -3.51 -18.55 -0.38
C TYR A 366 -3.71 -17.66 -1.59
N ARG A 367 -2.62 -17.39 -2.29
CA ARG A 367 -2.62 -16.69 -3.57
C ARG A 367 -1.57 -17.27 -4.50
N GLN A 368 -1.90 -17.40 -5.77
CA GLN A 368 -0.93 -17.58 -6.84
C GLN A 368 -1.19 -16.55 -7.94
N ALA A 369 -0.13 -15.88 -8.36
CA ALA A 369 -0.13 -14.95 -9.47
C ALA A 369 0.80 -15.46 -10.56
N THR A 370 0.31 -15.55 -11.80
CA THR A 370 1.15 -15.74 -12.99
C THR A 370 1.18 -14.44 -13.77
N ARG A 371 2.35 -13.99 -14.16
CA ARG A 371 2.57 -12.73 -14.86
C ARG A 371 3.35 -12.94 -16.13
N ASN A 372 2.96 -12.20 -17.16
CA ASN A 372 3.86 -11.83 -18.23
C ASN A 372 4.25 -10.36 -17.97
N ASN A 373 5.48 -10.14 -17.60
CA ASN A 373 6.02 -8.83 -17.24
C ASN A 373 7.29 -8.54 -18.05
N HIS A 374 7.22 -8.75 -19.35
CA HIS A 374 8.19 -8.09 -20.20
C HIS A 374 7.84 -6.60 -20.19
N TRP A 375 8.72 -5.78 -19.62
CA TRP A 375 8.47 -4.35 -19.49
C TRP A 375 8.45 -3.69 -20.87
N PRO A 376 7.28 -3.25 -21.35
CA PRO A 376 7.20 -2.64 -22.67
C PRO A 376 7.88 -1.28 -22.65
N ASN A 377 8.89 -1.10 -23.49
CA ASN A 377 9.68 0.12 -23.54
C ASN A 377 9.03 1.20 -24.41
N PHE A 378 8.06 1.92 -23.85
CA PHE A 378 7.41 3.04 -24.53
C PHE A 378 8.35 4.20 -24.82
N GLN A 379 9.39 4.40 -24.01
CA GLN A 379 10.42 5.39 -24.32
C GLN A 379 11.10 5.09 -25.63
N GLN A 380 11.43 3.82 -25.87
CA GLN A 380 12.02 3.39 -27.14
C GLN A 380 11.05 3.57 -28.32
N ALA A 381 9.78 3.27 -28.11
CA ALA A 381 8.76 3.51 -29.14
C ALA A 381 8.72 4.98 -29.59
N LEU A 382 8.92 5.91 -28.65
CA LEU A 382 8.99 7.34 -28.99
C LEU A 382 10.27 7.73 -29.75
N PHE A 383 11.39 7.04 -29.52
CA PHE A 383 12.63 7.30 -30.25
C PHE A 383 12.67 6.68 -31.64
N ASN A 384 11.92 5.62 -31.88
CA ASN A 384 12.01 4.87 -33.12
C ASN A 384 11.68 5.72 -34.35
N ASN A 385 12.45 5.52 -35.41
CA ASN A 385 12.20 6.14 -36.70
C ASN A 385 10.83 5.72 -37.28
N PRO A 386 9.87 6.66 -37.48
CA PRO A 386 8.52 6.32 -37.90
C PRO A 386 8.43 5.83 -39.34
N THR A 387 9.50 5.98 -40.12
CA THR A 387 9.55 5.45 -41.51
C THR A 387 9.97 3.97 -41.60
N ARG A 388 10.33 3.33 -40.45
CA ARG A 388 10.59 1.89 -40.40
C ARG A 388 9.29 1.12 -40.09
N SER A 389 9.14 -0.05 -40.76
CA SER A 389 8.07 -1.00 -40.46
C SER A 389 8.48 -1.95 -39.34
N PRO A 390 7.64 -2.23 -38.33
CA PRO A 390 7.90 -3.27 -37.34
C PRO A 390 7.79 -4.69 -37.92
N TYR A 391 7.13 -4.85 -39.08
CA TYR A 391 6.82 -6.15 -39.66
C TYR A 391 7.58 -6.38 -40.97
N ASP A 392 7.97 -7.65 -41.18
CA ASP A 392 8.55 -8.15 -42.44
C ASP A 392 7.93 -9.51 -42.78
N GLU A 393 7.10 -9.55 -43.79
CA GLU A 393 6.42 -10.77 -44.25
C GLU A 393 7.38 -11.85 -44.76
N ASN A 394 8.61 -11.48 -45.10
CA ASN A 394 9.65 -12.43 -45.56
C ASN A 394 10.52 -12.98 -44.43
N SER A 395 10.37 -12.44 -43.23
CA SER A 395 11.07 -12.89 -42.02
C SER A 395 10.37 -14.13 -41.43
N GLU A 396 11.15 -15.12 -40.98
CA GLU A 396 10.62 -16.29 -40.25
C GLU A 396 9.81 -15.89 -39.01
N THR A 397 10.10 -14.73 -38.42
CA THR A 397 9.43 -14.21 -37.21
C THR A 397 8.23 -13.35 -37.52
N GLY A 398 8.06 -12.89 -38.75
CA GLY A 398 7.12 -11.88 -39.17
C GLY A 398 7.52 -10.45 -38.75
N PHE A 399 8.68 -10.28 -38.12
CA PHE A 399 9.17 -9.00 -37.64
C PHE A 399 10.42 -8.57 -38.41
N ASN A 400 10.55 -7.27 -38.61
CA ASN A 400 11.74 -6.65 -39.15
C ASN A 400 12.75 -6.43 -38.01
N ILE A 401 13.88 -7.14 -38.05
CA ILE A 401 14.91 -7.08 -37.02
C ILE A 401 16.17 -6.45 -37.62
N TRP A 402 16.58 -5.32 -37.03
CA TRP A 402 17.84 -4.65 -37.35
C TRP A 402 18.71 -4.50 -36.14
N GLN A 403 20.01 -4.35 -36.34
CA GLN A 403 20.94 -4.08 -35.26
C GLN A 403 20.72 -2.67 -34.70
N ASN A 404 20.96 -2.50 -33.40
CA ASN A 404 20.81 -1.24 -32.70
C ASN A 404 21.71 -0.17 -33.32
N GLU A 405 21.08 0.83 -33.95
CA GLU A 405 21.72 2.03 -34.44
C GLU A 405 21.48 3.18 -33.45
N THR A 406 22.09 3.09 -32.27
CA THR A 406 21.99 4.13 -31.24
C THR A 406 20.53 4.51 -30.90
N LEU A 407 19.83 3.70 -30.12
CA LEU A 407 18.44 3.88 -29.69
C LEU A 407 17.39 3.75 -30.84
N ASP A 408 17.70 3.03 -31.90
CA ASP A 408 16.73 2.67 -32.93
C ASP A 408 16.69 1.14 -33.10
N TYR A 409 15.68 0.49 -32.56
CA TYR A 409 15.45 -0.94 -32.69
C TYR A 409 13.95 -1.27 -32.62
N ASN A 410 13.57 -2.43 -33.15
CA ASN A 410 12.17 -2.83 -33.19
C ASN A 410 11.66 -3.25 -31.79
N VAL A 411 11.08 -2.31 -31.06
CA VAL A 411 10.53 -2.52 -29.71
C VAL A 411 9.32 -3.46 -29.71
N VAL A 412 8.57 -3.54 -30.82
CA VAL A 412 7.41 -4.46 -30.97
C VAL A 412 7.92 -5.90 -31.10
N ALA A 413 8.96 -6.10 -31.91
CA ALA A 413 9.61 -7.41 -32.03
C ALA A 413 10.18 -7.87 -30.68
N ASP A 414 10.91 -7.00 -29.97
CA ASP A 414 11.46 -7.31 -28.65
C ASP A 414 10.34 -7.75 -27.68
N ALA A 415 9.19 -7.04 -27.68
CA ALA A 415 8.08 -7.38 -26.82
C ALA A 415 7.47 -8.75 -27.12
N HIS A 416 7.34 -9.12 -28.38
CA HIS A 416 6.71 -10.38 -28.80
C HIS A 416 7.66 -11.59 -28.77
N LEU A 417 8.93 -11.39 -29.10
CA LEU A 417 9.91 -12.46 -29.19
C LEU A 417 10.43 -12.89 -27.82
N TYR A 418 10.53 -11.98 -26.88
CA TYR A 418 10.94 -12.28 -25.52
C TYR A 418 9.88 -13.10 -24.79
N THR A 419 10.27 -14.26 -24.30
CA THR A 419 9.40 -15.07 -23.45
C THR A 419 9.66 -14.74 -21.98
N TYR A 420 8.62 -14.37 -21.22
CA TYR A 420 8.66 -14.16 -19.80
C TYR A 420 7.54 -14.92 -19.12
N GLU A 421 7.87 -15.72 -18.12
CA GLU A 421 6.91 -16.41 -17.24
C GLU A 421 7.31 -16.18 -15.78
N GLY A 422 6.55 -15.35 -15.08
CA GLY A 422 6.73 -15.11 -13.65
C GLY A 422 5.60 -15.74 -12.84
N THR A 423 5.94 -16.47 -11.77
CA THR A 423 4.95 -17.01 -10.84
C THR A 423 5.27 -16.58 -9.42
N ASP A 424 4.27 -16.06 -8.72
CA ASP A 424 4.34 -15.64 -7.32
C ASP A 424 3.31 -16.46 -6.53
N LYS A 425 3.80 -17.34 -5.66
CA LYS A 425 2.98 -18.19 -4.77
C LYS A 425 3.10 -17.67 -3.35
N TRP A 426 1.98 -17.48 -2.69
CA TRP A 426 1.92 -16.93 -1.35
C TRP A 426 0.96 -17.77 -0.49
N PHE A 427 1.45 -18.25 0.65
CA PHE A 427 0.70 -19.07 1.60
C PHE A 427 0.91 -18.54 3.00
N LYS A 428 -0.18 -18.21 3.70
CA LYS A 428 -0.16 -17.62 5.03
C LYS A 428 -1.20 -18.29 5.94
N PRO A 429 -0.85 -19.30 6.72
CA PRO A 429 -1.63 -19.77 7.85
C PRO A 429 -1.38 -18.89 9.08
N GLU A 430 -2.43 -18.61 9.83
CA GLU A 430 -2.40 -17.88 11.09
C GLU A 430 -3.35 -18.52 12.10
N MET A 431 -2.99 -18.49 13.36
CA MET A 431 -3.78 -19.01 14.46
C MET A 431 -3.81 -18.02 15.60
N VAL A 432 -5.01 -17.60 15.99
CA VAL A 432 -5.23 -16.75 17.15
C VAL A 432 -5.99 -17.52 18.22
N MET A 433 -5.46 -17.56 19.42
CA MET A 433 -6.10 -18.12 20.59
C MET A 433 -6.32 -17.02 21.61
N LYS A 434 -7.58 -16.78 22.01
CA LYS A 434 -7.93 -15.78 23.01
C LYS A 434 -8.61 -16.45 24.20
N LEU A 435 -7.93 -16.39 25.34
CA LEU A 435 -8.41 -16.91 26.59
C LEU A 435 -9.12 -15.78 27.38
N PHE A 436 -10.36 -16.01 27.77
CA PHE A 436 -11.13 -15.09 28.63
C PHE A 436 -10.99 -15.55 30.07
N ILE A 437 -10.30 -14.76 30.91
CA ILE A 437 -10.02 -15.10 32.30
C ILE A 437 -11.22 -14.70 33.15
N LYS A 438 -12.26 -15.52 33.15
CA LYS A 438 -13.58 -15.20 33.75
C LYS A 438 -13.54 -14.77 35.24
N PRO A 439 -12.62 -15.29 36.09
CA PRO A 439 -12.52 -14.80 37.47
C PRO A 439 -12.15 -13.32 37.59
N VAL A 440 -11.52 -12.75 36.58
CA VAL A 440 -11.18 -11.32 36.52
C VAL A 440 -11.89 -10.71 35.31
N PRO A 441 -13.08 -10.13 35.47
CA PRO A 441 -13.84 -9.56 34.37
C PRO A 441 -13.02 -8.52 33.58
N GLY A 442 -13.04 -8.65 32.26
CA GLY A 442 -12.29 -7.79 31.36
C GLY A 442 -10.84 -8.22 31.12
N LEU A 443 -10.30 -9.22 31.83
CA LEU A 443 -8.96 -9.74 31.59
C LEU A 443 -8.98 -10.87 30.54
N THR A 444 -8.14 -10.72 29.50
CA THR A 444 -7.94 -11.76 28.48
C THR A 444 -6.47 -11.96 28.21
N TYR A 445 -6.09 -13.16 27.75
CA TYR A 445 -4.79 -13.42 27.15
C TYR A 445 -4.98 -13.82 25.71
N GLN A 446 -4.24 -13.20 24.79
CA GLN A 446 -4.25 -13.60 23.38
C GLN A 446 -2.86 -14.06 22.95
N GLN A 447 -2.82 -15.19 22.23
CA GLN A 447 -1.63 -15.72 21.59
C GLN A 447 -1.91 -15.84 20.10
N THR A 448 -1.03 -15.24 19.29
CA THR A 448 -1.05 -15.32 17.83
C THR A 448 0.20 -16.03 17.34
N PHE A 449 0.04 -16.99 16.45
CA PHE A 449 1.11 -17.61 15.67
C PHE A 449 0.80 -17.41 14.19
N GLY A 450 1.75 -16.89 13.45
CA GLY A 450 1.64 -16.70 12.02
C GLY A 450 2.86 -17.22 11.29
N TYR A 451 2.64 -17.82 10.16
CA TYR A 451 3.67 -18.23 9.22
C TYR A 451 3.31 -17.68 7.83
N GLU A 452 4.27 -17.16 7.13
CA GLU A 452 4.12 -16.74 5.74
C GLU A 452 5.23 -17.35 4.90
N ASN A 453 4.87 -17.94 3.78
CA ASN A 453 5.80 -18.45 2.77
C ASN A 453 5.44 -17.83 1.43
N ARG A 454 6.40 -17.14 0.84
CA ARG A 454 6.30 -16.60 -0.50
C ARG A 454 7.39 -17.17 -1.38
N GLN A 455 7.01 -17.64 -2.55
CA GLN A 455 7.91 -18.16 -3.56
C GLN A 455 7.71 -17.39 -4.86
N TRP A 456 8.81 -16.94 -5.41
CA TRP A 456 8.88 -16.23 -6.67
C TRP A 456 9.71 -17.05 -7.65
N GLU A 457 9.13 -17.37 -8.80
CA GLU A 457 9.79 -18.03 -9.93
C GLU A 457 9.78 -17.07 -11.12
N ASN A 458 10.90 -16.95 -11.80
CA ASN A 458 11.07 -16.11 -12.97
C ASN A 458 11.81 -16.88 -14.05
N HIS A 459 11.17 -17.09 -15.19
CA HIS A 459 11.70 -17.81 -16.33
C HIS A 459 11.68 -16.90 -17.54
N THR A 460 12.83 -16.73 -18.19
CA THR A 460 12.92 -15.90 -19.39
C THR A 460 13.69 -16.59 -20.50
N TYR A 461 13.34 -16.25 -21.73
CA TYR A 461 14.05 -16.71 -22.92
C TYR A 461 14.09 -15.64 -24.01
N ASN A 462 15.29 -15.33 -24.46
CA ASN A 462 15.57 -14.57 -25.67
C ASN A 462 15.95 -15.56 -26.78
N PRO A 463 15.19 -15.66 -27.91
CA PRO A 463 15.53 -16.55 -28.97
C PRO A 463 16.78 -16.08 -29.76
N SER A 464 17.41 -17.00 -30.51
CA SER A 464 18.64 -16.73 -31.25
C SER A 464 18.55 -15.59 -32.27
N TYR A 465 17.34 -15.35 -32.75
CA TYR A 465 17.02 -14.30 -33.73
C TYR A 465 16.52 -13.02 -33.08
N SER A 466 16.49 -12.91 -31.74
CA SER A 466 16.18 -11.67 -31.08
C SER A 466 17.32 -10.66 -31.19
N ARG A 467 16.98 -9.37 -31.15
CA ARG A 467 17.96 -8.29 -31.17
C ARG A 467 19.05 -8.50 -30.11
N THR A 468 18.66 -8.75 -28.87
CA THR A 468 19.60 -8.95 -27.76
C THR A 468 20.56 -10.11 -28.01
N SER A 469 20.07 -11.24 -28.52
CA SER A 469 20.91 -12.37 -28.83
C SER A 469 21.90 -12.07 -29.98
N ILE A 470 21.47 -11.31 -30.98
CA ILE A 470 22.31 -10.88 -32.10
C ILE A 470 23.41 -9.92 -31.62
N GLU A 471 23.06 -8.91 -30.83
CA GLU A 471 24.01 -7.92 -30.29
C GLU A 471 25.04 -8.55 -29.35
N ASP A 472 24.62 -9.47 -28.49
CA ASP A 472 25.49 -10.19 -27.57
C ASP A 472 26.24 -11.33 -28.21
N ASN A 473 26.03 -11.60 -29.51
CA ASN A 473 26.55 -12.71 -30.24
C ASN A 473 26.26 -14.08 -29.61
N HIS A 474 25.02 -14.23 -29.12
CA HIS A 474 24.50 -15.46 -28.52
C HIS A 474 23.47 -16.12 -29.47
N LYS A 475 23.38 -17.46 -29.42
CA LYS A 475 22.31 -18.23 -30.08
C LYS A 475 21.24 -18.56 -29.03
N GLY A 476 20.50 -17.55 -28.63
CA GLY A 476 19.50 -17.66 -27.57
C GLY A 476 20.09 -17.56 -26.15
N THR A 477 19.27 -17.07 -25.21
CA THR A 477 19.61 -16.90 -23.81
C THR A 477 18.43 -17.34 -22.94
N ALA A 478 18.67 -18.31 -22.05
CA ALA A 478 17.70 -18.77 -21.07
C ALA A 478 18.09 -18.37 -19.66
N TYR A 479 17.12 -17.91 -18.86
CA TYR A 479 17.30 -17.59 -17.46
C TYR A 479 16.22 -18.24 -16.61
N LEU A 480 16.62 -18.82 -15.46
CA LEU A 480 15.77 -19.34 -14.41
C LEU A 480 16.13 -18.68 -13.08
N GLY A 481 15.17 -18.06 -12.43
CA GLY A 481 15.33 -17.47 -11.11
C GLY A 481 14.30 -18.01 -10.13
N PHE A 482 14.73 -18.27 -8.91
CA PHE A 482 13.90 -18.68 -7.78
C PHE A 482 14.26 -17.87 -6.54
N SER A 483 13.28 -17.35 -5.86
CA SER A 483 13.42 -16.68 -4.56
C SER A 483 12.32 -17.14 -3.62
N LYS A 484 12.70 -17.40 -2.38
CA LYS A 484 11.80 -17.79 -1.31
C LYS A 484 11.99 -16.88 -0.12
N THR A 485 10.89 -16.39 0.45
CA THR A 485 10.89 -15.70 1.73
C THR A 485 9.98 -16.40 2.72
N GLU A 486 10.39 -16.43 3.98
CA GLU A 486 9.62 -17.03 5.08
C GLU A 486 9.56 -16.04 6.24
N ASN A 487 8.36 -15.75 6.72
CA ASN A 487 8.11 -14.95 7.91
C ASN A 487 7.49 -15.81 9.00
N ILE A 488 8.01 -15.70 10.23
CA ILE A 488 7.44 -16.32 11.42
C ILE A 488 7.09 -15.22 12.40
N THR A 489 5.87 -15.20 12.88
CA THR A 489 5.40 -14.26 13.91
C THR A 489 4.85 -15.02 15.09
N SER A 490 5.23 -14.61 16.32
CA SER A 490 4.65 -15.07 17.56
C SER A 490 4.41 -13.88 18.48
N GLU A 491 3.16 -13.64 18.84
CA GLU A 491 2.76 -12.52 19.68
C GLU A 491 1.86 -13.00 20.81
N GLY A 492 2.24 -12.69 22.05
CA GLY A 492 1.46 -13.03 23.24
C GLY A 492 1.25 -11.82 24.12
N TYR A 493 -0.01 -11.53 24.49
CA TYR A 493 -0.30 -10.38 25.32
C TYR A 493 -1.56 -10.53 26.16
N PHE A 494 -1.53 -9.91 27.33
CA PHE A 494 -2.69 -9.72 28.18
C PHE A 494 -3.38 -8.42 27.80
N THR A 495 -4.72 -8.42 27.83
CA THR A 495 -5.51 -7.18 27.82
C THR A 495 -6.44 -7.16 29.01
N TYR A 496 -6.59 -5.97 29.59
CA TYR A 496 -7.56 -5.71 30.65
C TYR A 496 -8.40 -4.50 30.26
N THR A 497 -9.71 -4.66 30.20
CA THR A 497 -10.64 -3.56 29.92
C THR A 497 -11.78 -3.61 30.90
N ASN A 498 -11.97 -2.51 31.62
CA ASN A 498 -13.04 -2.42 32.61
C ASN A 498 -13.52 -0.97 32.78
N GLU A 499 -14.77 -0.83 33.18
CA GLU A 499 -15.42 0.44 33.47
C GLU A 499 -15.84 0.49 34.96
N PHE A 500 -15.30 1.46 35.71
CA PHE A 500 -15.56 1.66 37.13
C PHE A 500 -16.28 3.02 37.31
N LYS A 501 -17.57 3.03 37.38
CA LYS A 501 -18.38 4.25 37.49
C LYS A 501 -18.16 5.21 36.30
N LYS A 502 -17.24 6.17 36.44
CA LYS A 502 -16.86 7.16 35.42
C LYS A 502 -15.47 6.92 34.84
N HIS A 503 -14.80 5.87 35.25
CA HIS A 503 -13.43 5.58 34.87
C HIS A 503 -13.44 4.36 33.95
N THR A 504 -12.96 4.53 32.75
CA THR A 504 -12.69 3.43 31.78
C THR A 504 -11.20 3.22 31.69
N ILE A 505 -10.74 2.00 31.88
CA ILE A 505 -9.33 1.60 31.78
C ILE A 505 -9.24 0.51 30.74
N SER A 506 -8.32 0.66 29.79
CA SER A 506 -7.93 -0.39 28.85
C SER A 506 -6.40 -0.48 28.84
N ALA A 507 -5.86 -1.64 29.19
CA ALA A 507 -4.42 -1.86 29.24
C ALA A 507 -4.06 -3.12 28.46
N ALA A 508 -2.87 -3.12 27.83
CA ALA A 508 -2.29 -4.29 27.16
C ALA A 508 -0.80 -4.38 27.50
N ALA A 509 -0.30 -5.60 27.72
CA ALA A 509 1.13 -5.86 27.92
C ALA A 509 1.50 -7.24 27.39
N GLY A 510 2.63 -7.35 26.71
CA GLY A 510 3.03 -8.60 26.07
C GLY A 510 4.36 -8.54 25.37
N TYR A 511 4.55 -9.53 24.49
CA TYR A 511 5.74 -9.65 23.67
C TYR A 511 5.37 -9.86 22.19
N SER A 512 6.33 -9.53 21.30
CA SER A 512 6.26 -9.81 19.87
C SER A 512 7.61 -10.35 19.40
N TYR A 513 7.58 -11.43 18.65
CA TYR A 513 8.72 -12.01 17.96
C TYR A 513 8.42 -12.10 16.47
N PHE A 514 9.37 -11.66 15.67
CA PHE A 514 9.34 -11.73 14.22
C PHE A 514 10.67 -12.29 13.70
N GLU A 515 10.60 -13.21 12.75
CA GLU A 515 11.76 -13.77 12.04
C GLU A 515 11.49 -13.75 10.54
N TYR A 516 12.47 -13.26 9.78
CA TYR A 516 12.45 -13.21 8.32
C TYR A 516 13.66 -13.94 7.75
N ASN A 517 13.41 -14.85 6.82
CA ASN A 517 14.40 -15.59 6.09
C ASN A 517 14.20 -15.38 4.59
N GLN A 518 15.30 -15.20 3.86
CA GLN A 518 15.29 -15.10 2.41
C GLN A 518 16.42 -15.93 1.81
N GLU A 519 16.09 -16.74 0.81
CA GLU A 519 17.03 -17.52 0.03
C GLU A 519 16.60 -17.59 -1.43
N GLY A 520 17.55 -17.83 -2.33
CA GLY A 520 17.25 -17.94 -3.75
C GLY A 520 18.43 -18.44 -4.55
N PHE A 521 18.16 -18.73 -5.81
CA PHE A 521 19.19 -19.05 -6.79
C PHE A 521 18.75 -18.54 -8.18
N ASN A 522 19.72 -18.36 -9.04
CA ASN A 522 19.47 -18.11 -10.45
C ASN A 522 20.48 -18.86 -11.32
N MET A 523 20.07 -19.12 -12.55
CA MET A 523 20.87 -19.75 -13.58
C MET A 523 20.62 -19.04 -14.91
N GLU A 524 21.68 -18.84 -15.69
CA GLU A 524 21.62 -18.29 -17.03
C GLU A 524 22.57 -19.06 -17.93
N ASN A 525 22.10 -19.43 -19.10
CA ASN A 525 22.89 -20.14 -20.12
C ASN A 525 22.55 -19.64 -21.52
N TYR A 526 23.46 -19.84 -22.43
CA TYR A 526 23.45 -19.27 -23.76
C TYR A 526 23.72 -20.34 -24.82
N ASN A 527 23.49 -19.96 -26.12
CA ASN A 527 23.88 -20.73 -27.30
C ASN A 527 23.14 -22.06 -27.38
N PHE A 528 21.84 -21.99 -27.48
CA PHE A 528 20.97 -23.14 -27.71
C PHE A 528 20.98 -23.55 -29.21
N SER A 529 20.97 -24.84 -29.47
CA SER A 529 20.92 -25.37 -30.84
C SER A 529 19.54 -25.20 -31.47
N VAL A 530 18.49 -25.11 -30.63
CA VAL A 530 17.07 -24.99 -31.02
C VAL A 530 16.32 -24.06 -30.06
N ASP A 531 15.74 -23.00 -30.58
CA ASP A 531 14.99 -22.03 -29.78
C ASP A 531 13.72 -22.60 -29.11
N GLY A 532 13.14 -23.67 -29.69
CA GLY A 532 11.94 -24.31 -29.13
C GLY A 532 12.11 -24.95 -27.75
N VAL A 533 13.35 -25.20 -27.34
CA VAL A 533 13.65 -25.69 -25.95
C VAL A 533 13.37 -24.62 -24.91
N LYS A 534 13.64 -23.35 -25.24
CA LYS A 534 13.53 -22.21 -24.34
C LYS A 534 14.28 -22.46 -23.02
N PHE A 535 13.64 -22.13 -21.88
CA PHE A 535 14.16 -22.34 -20.52
C PHE A 535 13.83 -23.73 -19.94
N TRP A 536 13.08 -24.59 -20.67
CA TRP A 536 12.66 -25.90 -20.13
C TRP A 536 13.80 -26.91 -19.96
N ASP A 537 14.88 -26.73 -20.70
CA ASP A 537 16.11 -27.49 -20.53
C ASP A 537 17.34 -26.58 -20.71
N ILE A 538 17.62 -25.81 -19.66
CA ILE A 538 18.69 -24.82 -19.65
C ILE A 538 20.08 -25.46 -19.84
N GLY A 539 20.22 -26.75 -19.56
CA GLY A 539 21.45 -27.50 -19.70
C GLY A 539 21.90 -27.70 -21.15
N GLN A 540 21.01 -27.53 -22.15
CA GLN A 540 21.33 -27.67 -23.56
C GLN A 540 22.12 -26.49 -24.16
N GLY A 541 22.19 -25.37 -23.46
CA GLY A 541 23.02 -24.24 -23.87
C GLY A 541 24.51 -24.56 -23.73
N THR A 542 25.33 -24.24 -24.74
CA THR A 542 26.77 -24.50 -24.70
C THR A 542 27.57 -23.52 -23.85
N GLY A 543 26.97 -22.40 -23.43
CA GLY A 543 27.64 -21.40 -22.60
C GLY A 543 28.21 -21.97 -21.31
N LEU A 544 27.66 -23.05 -20.76
CA LEU A 544 28.21 -23.74 -19.59
C LEU A 544 29.56 -24.41 -19.89
N SER A 545 29.66 -25.11 -20.99
CA SER A 545 30.92 -25.74 -21.43
C SER A 545 31.97 -24.69 -21.82
N ASP A 546 31.53 -23.53 -22.31
CA ASP A 546 32.40 -22.43 -22.70
C ASP A 546 32.84 -21.55 -21.51
N GLY A 547 32.36 -21.88 -20.28
CA GLY A 547 32.66 -21.14 -19.09
C GLY A 547 31.97 -19.75 -19.02
N LYS A 548 30.96 -19.51 -19.85
CA LYS A 548 30.23 -18.24 -19.95
C LYS A 548 28.88 -18.23 -19.21
N ALA A 549 28.29 -19.41 -18.97
CA ALA A 549 27.06 -19.53 -18.20
C ALA A 549 27.24 -19.05 -16.76
N SER A 550 26.18 -18.47 -16.17
CA SER A 550 26.20 -18.03 -14.78
C SER A 550 25.25 -18.85 -13.91
N MET A 551 25.70 -19.18 -12.71
CA MET A 551 24.88 -19.77 -11.65
C MET A 551 25.20 -19.10 -10.35
N SER A 552 24.20 -18.71 -9.61
CA SER A 552 24.39 -18.16 -8.26
C SER A 552 23.31 -18.62 -7.30
N SER A 553 23.64 -18.65 -6.03
CA SER A 553 22.68 -18.85 -4.95
C SER A 553 22.99 -17.88 -3.82
N SER A 554 21.96 -17.48 -3.12
CA SER A 554 22.10 -16.56 -2.01
C SER A 554 21.20 -16.97 -0.84
N LYS A 555 21.69 -16.70 0.36
CA LYS A 555 20.90 -16.76 1.59
C LYS A 555 21.24 -15.54 2.40
N ALA A 556 20.24 -14.69 2.61
CA ALA A 556 20.41 -13.52 3.46
C ALA A 556 20.55 -13.93 4.93
N PRO A 557 21.29 -13.15 5.75
CA PRO A 557 21.28 -13.35 7.20
C PRO A 557 19.85 -13.26 7.75
N THR A 558 19.49 -14.21 8.60
CA THR A 558 18.17 -14.23 9.25
C THR A 558 17.94 -12.95 10.04
N GLU A 559 16.88 -12.25 9.71
CA GLU A 559 16.46 -11.06 10.46
C GLU A 559 15.56 -11.47 11.62
N LYS A 560 15.87 -10.99 12.82
CA LYS A 560 15.08 -11.24 14.03
C LYS A 560 14.75 -9.93 14.71
N LEU A 561 13.48 -9.79 15.09
CA LEU A 561 12.98 -8.65 15.84
C LEU A 561 12.25 -9.20 17.06
N PHE A 562 12.71 -8.83 18.25
CA PHE A 562 12.06 -9.19 19.51
C PHE A 562 11.74 -7.96 20.32
N SER A 563 10.58 -7.93 20.93
CA SER A 563 10.19 -6.81 21.76
C SER A 563 9.24 -7.21 22.88
N VAL A 564 9.26 -6.41 23.94
CA VAL A 564 8.25 -6.36 24.98
C VAL A 564 7.57 -5.01 24.95
N PHE A 565 6.27 -4.98 25.19
CA PHE A 565 5.50 -3.75 25.11
C PHE A 565 4.41 -3.65 26.16
N ALA A 566 4.04 -2.43 26.49
CA ALA A 566 2.87 -2.14 27.31
C ALA A 566 2.16 -0.88 26.79
N ARG A 567 0.84 -0.84 26.91
CA ARG A 567 0.00 0.32 26.65
C ARG A 567 -1.11 0.41 27.71
N ALA A 568 -1.44 1.63 28.12
CA ALA A 568 -2.57 1.93 28.95
C ALA A 568 -3.35 3.10 28.39
N ASN A 569 -4.66 2.95 28.31
CA ASN A 569 -5.62 3.99 27.97
C ASN A 569 -6.54 4.21 29.17
N TYR A 570 -6.76 5.45 29.51
CA TYR A 570 -7.62 5.87 30.59
C TYR A 570 -8.59 6.95 30.14
N SER A 571 -9.85 6.78 30.44
CA SER A 571 -10.89 7.79 30.17
C SER A 571 -11.66 8.08 31.45
N TYR A 572 -11.86 9.36 31.74
CA TYR A 572 -12.70 9.82 32.83
C TYR A 572 -13.96 10.48 32.29
N ASN A 573 -15.12 9.84 32.54
CA ASN A 573 -16.45 10.31 32.16
C ASN A 573 -16.57 10.67 30.66
N ASP A 574 -15.83 9.95 29.79
CA ASP A 574 -15.70 10.25 28.35
C ASP A 574 -15.29 11.71 28.05
N THR A 575 -14.70 12.41 29.01
CA THR A 575 -14.33 13.84 28.93
C THR A 575 -12.83 14.02 28.82
N TYR A 576 -12.07 13.37 29.70
CA TYR A 576 -10.60 13.45 29.73
C TYR A 576 -10.02 12.08 29.42
N MET A 577 -9.15 12.01 28.42
CA MET A 577 -8.53 10.79 27.96
C MET A 577 -7.02 10.92 28.02
N LEU A 578 -6.36 9.83 28.39
CA LEU A 578 -4.91 9.69 28.41
C LEU A 578 -4.54 8.33 27.84
N SER A 579 -3.55 8.30 26.94
CA SER A 579 -2.96 7.08 26.43
C SER A 579 -1.45 7.14 26.56
N ALA A 580 -0.84 6.09 27.09
CA ALA A 580 0.61 5.93 27.16
C ALA A 580 1.01 4.56 26.65
N SER A 581 2.12 4.48 25.91
CA SER A 581 2.70 3.21 25.45
C SER A 581 4.21 3.24 25.53
N ILE A 582 4.79 2.05 25.72
CA ILE A 582 6.23 1.80 25.66
C ILE A 582 6.48 0.47 24.96
N ARG A 583 7.53 0.41 24.18
CA ARG A 583 8.04 -0.80 23.51
C ARG A 583 9.55 -0.80 23.59
N HIS A 584 10.13 -1.82 24.20
CA HIS A 584 11.55 -2.12 24.19
C HIS A 584 11.81 -3.17 23.11
N GLU A 585 12.58 -2.81 22.08
CA GLU A 585 12.72 -3.63 20.87
C GLU A 585 14.18 -3.82 20.48
N GLY A 586 14.55 -5.03 20.12
CA GLY A 586 15.87 -5.41 19.65
C GLY A 586 15.83 -6.04 18.26
N SER A 587 16.74 -5.60 17.37
CA SER A 587 16.87 -6.09 15.99
C SER A 587 18.24 -6.72 15.75
N SER A 588 18.24 -7.91 15.11
CA SER A 588 19.49 -8.58 14.71
C SER A 588 20.27 -7.85 13.60
N LYS A 589 19.67 -6.82 12.98
CA LYS A 589 20.34 -6.00 11.96
C LYS A 589 21.41 -5.09 12.51
N PHE A 590 21.44 -4.85 13.81
CA PHE A 590 22.42 -3.99 14.45
C PHE A 590 23.45 -4.78 15.29
N SER A 591 24.61 -4.18 15.54
CA SER A 591 25.62 -4.72 16.44
C SER A 591 25.05 -4.92 17.86
N SER A 592 25.71 -5.70 18.69
CA SER A 592 25.27 -6.01 20.07
C SER A 592 24.94 -4.74 20.87
N ASP A 593 25.77 -3.71 20.73
CA ASP A 593 25.71 -2.48 21.53
C ASP A 593 24.65 -1.48 21.03
N LYS A 594 24.22 -1.62 19.77
CA LYS A 594 23.20 -0.76 19.13
C LYS A 594 21.89 -1.46 18.88
N ARG A 595 21.78 -2.72 19.28
CA ARG A 595 20.67 -3.62 18.96
C ARG A 595 19.35 -3.18 19.54
N TRP A 596 19.34 -2.65 20.78
CA TRP A 596 18.14 -2.36 21.54
C TRP A 596 17.80 -0.88 21.52
N ALA A 597 16.49 -0.57 21.44
CA ALA A 597 15.97 0.79 21.51
C ALA A 597 14.60 0.81 22.19
N ASP A 598 14.29 1.99 22.78
CA ASP A 598 13.02 2.26 23.43
C ASP A 598 12.17 3.20 22.59
N PHE A 599 10.92 2.78 22.34
CA PHE A 599 9.91 3.54 21.63
C PHE A 599 8.73 3.78 22.55
N TRP A 600 8.39 5.03 22.77
CA TRP A 600 7.34 5.37 23.70
C TRP A 600 6.44 6.47 23.15
N SER A 601 5.22 6.54 23.67
CA SER A 601 4.30 7.60 23.33
C SER A 601 3.42 8.01 24.50
N LEU A 602 2.99 9.27 24.47
CA LEU A 602 2.03 9.84 25.39
C LEU A 602 1.06 10.71 24.60
N SER A 603 -0.25 10.52 24.80
CA SER A 603 -1.26 11.36 24.17
C SER A 603 -2.41 11.63 25.12
N GLY A 604 -3.00 12.82 25.00
CA GLY A 604 -4.13 13.28 25.79
C GLY A 604 -5.27 13.77 24.89
N GLY A 605 -6.49 13.63 25.38
CA GLY A 605 -7.70 14.12 24.75
C GLY A 605 -8.60 14.81 25.75
N TRP A 606 -9.19 15.96 25.35
CA TRP A 606 -10.19 16.66 26.08
C TRP A 606 -11.42 16.83 25.22
N ARG A 607 -12.51 16.15 25.62
CA ARG A 607 -13.81 16.25 24.95
C ARG A 607 -14.61 17.39 25.53
N ILE A 608 -14.42 18.56 24.97
CA ILE A 608 -15.01 19.84 25.44
C ILE A 608 -16.55 19.77 25.44
N SER A 609 -17.11 19.10 24.43
CA SER A 609 -18.57 18.93 24.30
C SER A 609 -19.22 18.20 25.48
N SER A 610 -18.45 17.41 26.25
CA SER A 610 -18.94 16.74 27.48
C SER A 610 -19.02 17.65 28.68
N GLU A 611 -18.42 18.85 28.62
CA GLU A 611 -18.38 19.80 29.72
C GLU A 611 -19.74 20.46 29.98
N LYS A 612 -19.97 20.86 31.24
CA LYS A 612 -21.24 21.46 31.65
C LYS A 612 -21.56 22.76 30.92
N PHE A 613 -20.53 23.57 30.63
CA PHE A 613 -20.71 24.87 29.94
C PHE A 613 -21.06 24.70 28.43
N MET A 614 -20.80 23.52 27.83
CA MET A 614 -21.15 23.23 26.44
C MET A 614 -22.58 22.70 26.26
N LYS A 615 -23.25 22.22 27.34
CA LYS A 615 -24.54 21.53 27.24
C LYS A 615 -25.65 22.38 26.61
N ASN A 616 -25.54 23.70 26.69
CA ASN A 616 -26.52 24.64 26.11
C ASN A 616 -26.28 24.91 24.62
N ILE A 617 -25.16 24.49 24.07
CA ILE A 617 -24.78 24.69 22.67
C ILE A 617 -25.22 23.46 21.86
N LYS A 618 -26.49 23.46 21.40
CA LYS A 618 -27.13 22.29 20.80
C LYS A 618 -26.65 21.95 19.40
N TRP A 619 -25.97 22.86 18.72
CA TRP A 619 -25.47 22.64 17.35
C TRP A 619 -24.10 21.95 17.32
N ILE A 620 -23.40 21.84 18.47
CA ILE A 620 -22.18 21.10 18.63
C ILE A 620 -22.52 19.74 19.27
N ASP A 621 -22.39 18.67 18.50
CA ASP A 621 -22.61 17.31 18.99
C ASP A 621 -21.37 16.76 19.66
N ASP A 622 -20.19 17.01 19.06
CA ASP A 622 -18.91 16.63 19.62
C ASP A 622 -17.83 17.66 19.26
N LEU A 623 -16.97 17.94 20.24
CA LEU A 623 -15.78 18.75 20.05
C LEU A 623 -14.70 18.20 20.99
N LYS A 624 -13.58 17.72 20.38
CA LYS A 624 -12.48 17.12 21.14
C LYS A 624 -11.15 17.69 20.67
N LEU A 625 -10.33 18.11 21.62
CA LEU A 625 -8.93 18.48 21.39
C LEU A 625 -8.02 17.28 21.71
N ARG A 626 -6.98 17.12 20.92
CA ARG A 626 -5.98 16.06 21.08
C ARG A 626 -4.58 16.63 20.99
N VAL A 627 -3.69 16.09 21.82
CA VAL A 627 -2.25 16.32 21.73
C VAL A 627 -1.53 14.99 21.95
N GLY A 628 -0.55 14.72 21.11
CA GLY A 628 0.24 13.50 21.21
C GLY A 628 1.71 13.76 20.91
N TYR A 629 2.56 13.01 21.60
CA TYR A 629 3.99 12.92 21.30
C TYR A 629 4.38 11.45 21.29
N GLY A 630 5.21 11.06 20.33
CA GLY A 630 5.70 9.69 20.25
C GLY A 630 7.05 9.59 19.56
N VAL A 631 7.74 8.51 19.88
CA VAL A 631 9.04 8.12 19.30
C VAL A 631 8.88 6.77 18.66
N THR A 632 9.24 6.67 17.36
CA THR A 632 9.33 5.41 16.61
C THR A 632 10.71 5.28 15.99
N GLY A 633 11.12 4.08 15.64
CA GLY A 633 12.41 3.81 14.99
C GLY A 633 12.24 3.31 13.57
N ASN A 634 13.31 3.32 12.79
CA ASN A 634 13.38 2.71 11.48
C ASN A 634 14.64 1.84 11.38
N ASN A 635 14.47 0.59 10.93
CA ASN A 635 15.55 -0.37 10.66
C ASN A 635 15.37 -1.00 9.27
N ASN A 636 14.62 -0.35 8.37
CA ASN A 636 14.29 -0.90 7.06
C ASN A 636 15.44 -0.69 6.07
N PHE A 637 16.49 -1.48 6.24
CA PHE A 637 17.60 -1.68 5.32
C PHE A 637 17.95 -3.17 5.29
N SER A 638 18.72 -3.62 4.30
CA SER A 638 19.06 -5.05 4.17
C SER A 638 19.95 -5.54 5.30
N SER A 639 19.63 -6.68 5.87
CA SER A 639 20.46 -7.38 6.88
C SER A 639 21.86 -7.72 6.36
N THR A 640 22.05 -7.81 5.04
CA THR A 640 23.33 -8.10 4.41
C THR A 640 24.37 -7.03 4.73
N TYR A 641 24.00 -5.77 4.89
CA TYR A 641 24.92 -4.66 5.16
C TYR A 641 25.63 -4.76 6.52
N MET A 642 25.11 -5.54 7.45
CA MET A 642 25.72 -5.78 8.77
C MET A 642 26.41 -7.14 8.89
N ALA A 643 26.38 -7.94 7.83
CA ALA A 643 27.04 -9.24 7.79
C ALA A 643 28.44 -9.10 7.15
N ASN A 644 29.41 -9.81 7.70
CA ASN A 644 30.71 -9.96 7.06
C ASN A 644 30.62 -10.96 5.90
N MET A 645 30.09 -10.49 4.77
CA MET A 645 29.95 -11.29 3.57
C MET A 645 31.21 -11.22 2.72
N LEU A 646 31.55 -12.32 2.06
CA LEU A 646 32.66 -12.41 1.14
C LEU A 646 32.11 -12.53 -0.29
N GLY A 647 32.57 -11.64 -1.15
CA GLY A 647 32.34 -11.70 -2.59
C GLY A 647 33.51 -12.39 -3.28
N SER A 648 33.24 -12.99 -4.41
CA SER A 648 34.27 -13.71 -5.19
C SER A 648 34.58 -13.05 -6.53
N ASP A 649 34.39 -11.74 -6.63
CA ASP A 649 34.51 -11.01 -7.90
C ASP A 649 35.94 -10.60 -8.26
N ALA A 650 36.87 -10.82 -7.34
CA ALA A 650 38.28 -10.54 -7.56
C ALA A 650 39.05 -11.80 -8.06
N TYR A 651 40.06 -11.56 -8.88
CA TYR A 651 41.00 -12.59 -9.30
C TYR A 651 42.39 -12.18 -8.86
N TRP A 652 43.15 -13.17 -8.39
CA TRP A 652 44.55 -13.00 -8.00
C TRP A 652 45.43 -13.69 -9.03
N LEU A 653 46.41 -12.96 -9.57
CA LEU A 653 47.41 -13.53 -10.47
C LEU A 653 48.44 -14.30 -9.64
N LEU A 654 48.49 -15.60 -9.86
CA LEU A 654 49.50 -16.47 -9.23
C LEU A 654 50.88 -16.30 -9.90
N PRO A 655 51.97 -16.63 -9.19
CA PRO A 655 53.33 -16.54 -9.77
C PRO A 655 53.52 -17.39 -11.04
N ASN A 656 52.72 -18.39 -11.26
CA ASN A 656 52.74 -19.24 -12.45
C ASN A 656 51.96 -18.62 -13.65
N GLY A 657 51.50 -17.37 -13.53
CA GLY A 657 50.74 -16.69 -14.59
C GLY A 657 49.26 -17.01 -14.64
N ASN A 658 48.74 -17.90 -13.79
CA ASN A 658 47.34 -18.27 -13.78
C ASN A 658 46.53 -17.34 -12.85
N TRP A 659 45.35 -16.93 -13.31
CA TRP A 659 44.38 -16.21 -12.50
C TRP A 659 43.62 -17.17 -11.61
N LYS A 660 43.61 -16.93 -10.31
CA LYS A 660 42.81 -17.65 -9.33
C LYS A 660 41.76 -16.74 -8.74
N LYS A 661 40.50 -17.23 -8.66
CA LYS A 661 39.42 -16.54 -8.02
C LYS A 661 39.76 -16.29 -6.55
N SER A 662 39.61 -15.06 -6.09
CA SER A 662 39.86 -14.65 -4.71
C SER A 662 38.55 -14.19 -4.04
N TYR A 663 38.57 -14.13 -2.74
CA TYR A 663 37.45 -13.71 -1.94
C TYR A 663 37.84 -12.46 -1.15
N GLY A 664 37.02 -11.42 -1.23
CA GLY A 664 37.16 -10.18 -0.50
C GLY A 664 35.89 -9.81 0.22
N LYS A 665 35.93 -8.81 1.09
CA LYS A 665 34.71 -8.27 1.69
C LYS A 665 33.83 -7.69 0.59
N SER A 666 32.57 -8.14 0.52
CA SER A 666 31.61 -7.63 -0.45
C SER A 666 30.95 -6.33 0.01
N GLN A 667 31.18 -5.88 1.25
CA GLN A 667 30.63 -4.66 1.84
C GLN A 667 31.45 -4.17 3.02
N ASN A 668 31.33 -2.87 3.31
CA ASN A 668 31.94 -2.25 4.49
C ASN A 668 30.91 -2.27 5.64
N VAL A 669 31.07 -3.17 6.60
CA VAL A 669 30.22 -3.22 7.80
C VAL A 669 30.54 -2.04 8.69
N ASN A 670 29.50 -1.34 9.19
CA ASN A 670 29.61 -0.27 10.17
C ASN A 670 29.07 -0.75 11.53
N PRO A 671 29.95 -1.06 12.51
CA PRO A 671 29.51 -1.54 13.82
C PRO A 671 28.79 -0.47 14.64
N ASP A 672 28.98 0.81 14.34
CA ASP A 672 28.36 1.95 15.03
C ASP A 672 27.01 2.35 14.43
N LEU A 673 26.56 1.65 13.39
CA LEU A 673 25.25 1.93 12.78
C LEU A 673 24.14 1.75 13.80
N GLY A 674 23.39 2.82 14.03
CA GLY A 674 22.30 2.89 15.00
C GLY A 674 20.93 3.12 14.34
N TRP A 675 19.92 3.12 15.17
CA TRP A 675 18.53 3.34 14.77
C TRP A 675 18.32 4.76 14.22
N GLU A 676 17.64 4.85 13.10
CA GLU A 676 16.97 6.09 12.68
C GLU A 676 15.76 6.29 13.57
N GLN A 677 15.63 7.45 14.22
CA GLN A 677 14.57 7.76 15.17
C GLN A 677 13.69 8.88 14.65
N LYS A 678 12.40 8.68 14.75
CA LYS A 678 11.36 9.65 14.43
C LYS A 678 10.65 10.10 15.70
N LYS A 679 10.65 11.41 15.97
CA LYS A 679 10.01 12.08 17.09
C LYS A 679 8.93 13.01 16.56
N GLU A 680 7.68 12.79 16.92
CA GLU A 680 6.55 13.53 16.36
C GLU A 680 5.65 14.12 17.41
N TRP A 681 5.34 15.41 17.29
CA TRP A 681 4.23 16.09 17.91
C TRP A 681 3.04 16.12 16.97
N ASN A 682 1.85 15.79 17.47
CA ASN A 682 0.59 15.92 16.75
C ASN A 682 -0.42 16.69 17.61
N PHE A 683 -1.04 17.72 17.04
CA PHE A 683 -2.13 18.50 17.63
C PHE A 683 -3.37 18.32 16.79
N GLY A 684 -4.47 17.89 17.39
CA GLY A 684 -5.69 17.54 16.66
C GLY A 684 -6.95 18.16 17.25
N ILE A 685 -7.92 18.39 16.37
CA ILE A 685 -9.28 18.81 16.70
C ILE A 685 -10.24 17.90 15.97
N ASP A 686 -11.11 17.20 16.70
CA ASP A 686 -12.21 16.44 16.12
C ASP A 686 -13.52 17.17 16.39
N TYR A 687 -14.40 17.26 15.40
CA TYR A 687 -15.68 17.94 15.55
C TYR A 687 -16.83 17.19 14.89
N SER A 688 -18.02 17.33 15.46
CA SER A 688 -19.30 16.90 14.91
C SER A 688 -20.37 17.94 15.25
N LEU A 689 -21.10 18.37 14.25
CA LEU A 689 -22.03 19.52 14.34
C LEU A 689 -23.36 19.16 13.69
N PHE A 690 -24.43 19.86 14.15
CA PHE A 690 -25.77 19.80 13.55
C PHE A 690 -26.40 18.39 13.52
N GLY A 691 -26.28 17.63 14.63
CA GLY A 691 -26.77 16.26 14.72
C GLY A 691 -25.95 15.28 13.87
N GLY A 692 -24.64 15.52 13.73
CA GLY A 692 -23.73 14.71 12.94
C GLY A 692 -23.80 14.98 11.43
N ARG A 693 -24.51 16.04 11.00
CA ARG A 693 -24.60 16.38 9.58
C ARG A 693 -23.31 16.96 9.01
N LEU A 694 -22.48 17.55 9.84
CA LEU A 694 -21.14 18.03 9.50
C LEU A 694 -20.15 17.51 10.54
N TYR A 695 -19.14 16.79 10.11
CA TYR A 695 -18.11 16.23 10.99
C TYR A 695 -16.75 16.29 10.30
N GLY A 696 -15.71 16.21 11.10
CA GLY A 696 -14.37 16.19 10.56
C GLY A 696 -13.30 16.26 11.62
N LYS A 697 -12.08 16.49 11.15
CA LYS A 697 -10.90 16.67 11.99
C LYS A 697 -9.87 17.54 11.32
N PHE A 698 -9.08 18.17 12.15
CA PHE A 698 -7.87 18.90 11.76
C PHE A 698 -6.70 18.35 12.56
N ASP A 699 -5.59 18.09 11.91
CA ASP A 699 -4.34 17.68 12.55
C ASP A 699 -3.19 18.58 12.05
N TYR A 700 -2.34 19.05 12.98
CA TYR A 700 -1.07 19.70 12.70
C TYR A 700 0.05 18.87 13.33
N PHE A 701 1.09 18.56 12.56
CA PHE A 701 2.19 17.73 13.05
C PHE A 701 3.56 18.32 12.76
N VAL A 702 4.50 18.03 13.67
CA VAL A 702 5.92 18.34 13.54
C VAL A 702 6.71 17.07 13.83
N ARG A 703 7.39 16.56 12.83
CA ARG A 703 8.17 15.33 12.87
C ARG A 703 9.64 15.65 12.70
N ASN A 704 10.45 15.27 13.69
CA ASN A 704 11.90 15.33 13.62
C ASN A 704 12.44 13.91 13.43
N ILE A 705 13.33 13.74 12.48
CA ILE A 705 13.99 12.47 12.18
C ILE A 705 15.46 12.67 12.46
N ASP A 706 15.97 11.92 13.43
CA ASP A 706 17.36 11.96 13.88
C ASP A 706 18.07 10.69 13.39
N ASN A 707 19.38 10.79 13.17
CA ASN A 707 20.23 9.66 12.77
C ASN A 707 19.79 9.01 11.44
N LEU A 708 19.55 9.83 10.41
CA LEU A 708 19.14 9.36 9.08
C LEU A 708 20.05 8.23 8.60
N LEU A 709 19.47 7.12 8.19
CA LEU A 709 20.15 6.00 7.59
C LEU A 709 20.42 6.27 6.11
N TYR A 710 21.68 6.22 5.70
CA TYR A 710 22.11 6.51 4.34
C TYR A 710 23.33 5.68 3.94
N GLU A 711 23.40 5.28 2.67
CA GLU A 711 24.55 4.63 2.07
C GLU A 711 25.48 5.69 1.48
N VAL A 712 26.57 6.00 2.17
CA VAL A 712 27.53 7.04 1.77
C VAL A 712 28.69 6.46 0.97
N THR A 713 29.18 7.22 0.00
CA THR A 713 30.45 6.92 -0.68
C THR A 713 31.62 7.14 0.29
N VAL A 714 32.53 6.20 0.35
CA VAL A 714 33.71 6.23 1.23
C VAL A 714 35.00 6.09 0.43
N PRO A 715 36.13 6.66 0.93
CA PRO A 715 37.39 6.61 0.22
C PRO A 715 37.97 5.19 0.16
N GLN A 716 38.53 4.82 -0.97
CA GLN A 716 39.25 3.57 -1.19
C GLN A 716 40.72 3.88 -1.51
N PRO A 717 41.72 3.45 -0.68
CA PRO A 717 41.64 2.88 0.68
C PRO A 717 41.22 3.93 1.73
N PRO A 718 40.90 3.59 3.01
CA PRO A 718 41.10 2.28 3.61
C PRO A 718 39.90 1.31 3.46
N PHE A 719 38.74 1.78 2.93
CA PHE A 719 37.57 0.94 2.72
C PHE A 719 37.78 0.03 1.50
N THR A 720 37.29 -1.20 1.59
CA THR A 720 37.40 -2.19 0.50
C THR A 720 36.32 -2.03 -0.56
N GLN A 721 35.18 -1.48 -0.19
CA GLN A 721 34.03 -1.21 -1.06
C GLN A 721 33.78 0.30 -1.17
N PRO A 722 33.15 0.79 -2.25
CA PRO A 722 32.95 2.23 -2.48
C PRO A 722 31.93 2.87 -1.53
N THR A 723 31.07 2.07 -0.88
CA THR A 723 29.98 2.58 -0.03
C THR A 723 29.96 1.95 1.35
N GLN A 724 29.35 2.66 2.30
CA GLN A 724 29.08 2.17 3.66
C GLN A 724 27.80 2.80 4.20
N TRP A 725 26.97 2.02 4.89
CA TRP A 725 25.81 2.55 5.61
C TRP A 725 26.22 3.30 6.87
N GLN A 726 25.72 4.52 7.02
CA GLN A 726 26.02 5.42 8.15
C GLN A 726 24.77 6.18 8.61
N ASN A 727 24.80 6.70 9.83
CA ASN A 727 23.83 7.66 10.31
C ASN A 727 24.33 9.07 9.98
N ILE A 728 23.67 9.79 9.05
CA ILE A 728 24.27 10.99 8.42
C ILE A 728 23.70 12.33 8.84
N GLY A 729 22.62 12.40 9.60
CA GLY A 729 22.07 13.72 9.92
C GLY A 729 20.67 13.74 10.46
N LYS A 730 20.00 14.89 10.27
CA LYS A 730 18.66 15.16 10.76
C LYS A 730 17.78 15.80 9.71
N MET A 731 16.51 15.44 9.73
CA MET A 731 15.47 15.99 8.86
C MET A 731 14.25 16.40 9.71
N GLN A 732 13.50 17.40 9.26
CA GLN A 732 12.24 17.80 9.87
C GLN A 732 11.15 17.87 8.83
N ILE A 733 9.97 17.31 9.13
CA ILE A 733 8.76 17.46 8.33
C ILE A 733 7.70 18.16 9.18
N LYS A 734 7.03 19.14 8.58
CA LYS A 734 5.86 19.82 9.14
C LYS A 734 4.71 19.71 8.18
N GLY A 735 3.52 19.56 8.70
CA GLY A 735 2.34 19.49 7.85
C GLY A 735 1.05 19.65 8.62
N TRP A 736 -0.02 19.78 7.85
CA TRP A 736 -1.37 19.82 8.34
C TRP A 736 -2.30 18.96 7.47
N GLU A 737 -3.33 18.44 8.09
CA GLU A 737 -4.38 17.64 7.47
C GLU A 737 -5.74 18.16 7.92
N PHE A 738 -6.68 18.25 7.00
CA PHE A 738 -8.04 18.65 7.27
C PHE A 738 -9.01 17.70 6.57
N GLU A 739 -9.92 17.11 7.31
CA GLU A 739 -10.98 16.24 6.82
C GLU A 739 -12.33 16.85 7.16
N ILE A 740 -13.18 17.02 6.16
CA ILE A 740 -14.55 17.50 6.29
C ILE A 740 -15.47 16.46 5.67
N GLY A 741 -16.31 15.86 6.50
CA GLY A 741 -17.36 14.94 6.07
C GLY A 741 -18.74 15.51 6.40
N GLY A 742 -19.71 15.16 5.59
CA GLY A 742 -21.06 15.62 5.90
C GLY A 742 -22.15 14.95 5.08
N VAL A 743 -23.39 15.17 5.51
CA VAL A 743 -24.62 14.77 4.83
C VAL A 743 -25.42 16.07 4.53
N PRO A 744 -25.02 16.81 3.45
CA PRO A 744 -25.66 18.08 3.13
C PRO A 744 -27.17 17.95 2.91
N VAL A 745 -27.60 16.90 2.24
CA VAL A 745 -29.00 16.62 1.97
C VAL A 745 -29.37 15.21 2.42
N LYS A 746 -30.39 15.09 3.26
CA LYS A 746 -31.00 13.82 3.64
C LYS A 746 -32.52 13.97 3.63
N THR A 747 -33.17 13.25 2.71
CA THR A 747 -34.63 13.12 2.63
C THR A 747 -35.00 11.64 2.78
N LYS A 748 -36.26 11.30 2.67
CA LYS A 748 -36.73 9.90 2.74
C LYS A 748 -36.12 9.03 1.65
N ASP A 749 -36.00 9.55 0.43
CA ASP A 749 -35.59 8.77 -0.74
C ASP A 749 -34.21 9.20 -1.26
N PHE A 750 -33.66 10.34 -0.86
CA PHE A 750 -32.40 10.88 -1.36
C PHE A 750 -31.45 11.22 -0.22
N VAL A 751 -30.21 10.73 -0.34
CA VAL A 751 -29.09 11.06 0.57
C VAL A 751 -27.89 11.50 -0.25
N TRP A 752 -27.33 12.66 0.07
CA TRP A 752 -26.03 13.09 -0.42
C TRP A 752 -25.02 13.10 0.72
N THR A 753 -23.96 12.30 0.57
CA THR A 753 -22.80 12.29 1.47
C THR A 753 -21.60 12.88 0.74
N SER A 754 -20.87 13.77 1.38
CA SER A 754 -19.71 14.46 0.81
C SER A 754 -18.55 14.43 1.78
N ASN A 755 -17.33 14.09 1.31
CA ASN A 755 -16.11 14.08 2.11
C ASN A 755 -15.00 14.78 1.34
N LEU A 756 -14.42 15.81 1.95
CA LEU A 756 -13.29 16.59 1.45
C LEU A 756 -12.09 16.35 2.37
N ASN A 757 -10.96 15.96 1.77
CA ASN A 757 -9.68 15.81 2.46
C ASN A 757 -8.68 16.80 1.87
N LEU A 758 -7.99 17.53 2.72
CA LEU A 758 -6.91 18.44 2.35
C LEU A 758 -5.68 18.10 3.17
N SER A 759 -4.50 18.18 2.56
CA SER A 759 -3.24 17.98 3.27
C SER A 759 -2.10 18.76 2.65
N HIS A 760 -1.13 19.10 3.49
CA HIS A 760 0.13 19.71 3.12
C HIS A 760 1.25 19.16 4.00
N ASN A 761 2.41 18.95 3.42
CA ASN A 761 3.62 18.65 4.18
C ASN A 761 4.84 19.29 3.48
N ASN A 762 5.85 19.62 4.29
CA ASN A 762 7.11 20.18 3.82
C ASN A 762 8.26 19.57 4.63
N GLY A 763 9.26 19.04 3.94
CA GLY A 763 10.46 18.43 4.50
C GLY A 763 11.69 19.33 4.36
N LYS A 764 12.52 19.40 5.41
CA LYS A 764 13.77 20.18 5.42
C LYS A 764 14.90 19.36 6.02
N ILE A 765 16.06 19.34 5.35
CA ILE A 765 17.31 18.82 5.90
C ILE A 765 17.83 19.81 6.94
N LYS A 766 18.05 19.36 8.17
CA LYS A 766 18.53 20.21 9.27
C LYS A 766 20.03 20.20 9.41
N THR A 767 20.59 19.01 9.40
CA THR A 767 22.05 18.80 9.48
C THR A 767 22.43 17.58 8.66
N LEU A 768 23.60 17.62 8.07
CA LEU A 768 24.31 16.48 7.50
C LEU A 768 25.63 16.32 8.23
N TRP A 769 26.08 15.08 8.46
CA TRP A 769 27.32 14.79 9.19
C TRP A 769 28.38 14.13 8.31
N GLY A 770 29.61 14.19 8.72
CA GLY A 770 30.75 13.67 8.00
C GLY A 770 31.31 14.65 6.96
N ASN A 771 32.03 14.12 5.97
CA ASN A 771 32.64 14.92 4.90
C ASN A 771 31.66 15.26 3.76
N ASN A 772 30.41 14.85 3.89
CA ASN A 772 29.40 15.04 2.86
C ASN A 772 28.59 16.31 3.14
N SER A 773 28.82 17.35 2.35
CA SER A 773 28.06 18.60 2.41
C SER A 773 26.73 18.50 1.65
N TYR A 774 26.65 17.60 0.68
CA TYR A 774 25.47 17.36 -0.14
C TYR A 774 25.47 15.98 -0.77
N PHE A 775 24.29 15.55 -1.26
CA PHE A 775 24.11 14.38 -2.12
C PHE A 775 23.32 14.78 -3.36
N ASN A 776 23.78 14.33 -4.53
CA ASN A 776 23.06 14.50 -5.79
C ASN A 776 22.12 13.33 -6.01
N GLY A 777 21.04 13.59 -6.75
CA GLY A 777 20.09 12.59 -7.21
C GLY A 777 20.64 11.72 -8.35
N ASN A 778 19.81 10.82 -8.84
CA ASN A 778 20.14 10.03 -10.00
C ASN A 778 20.18 10.90 -11.26
N GLY A 779 21.15 10.64 -12.12
CA GLY A 779 21.26 11.33 -13.40
C GLY A 779 20.18 10.93 -14.37
N PHE A 780 19.79 11.82 -15.27
CA PHE A 780 18.88 11.49 -16.37
C PHE A 780 19.53 10.50 -17.34
N PRO A 781 18.79 9.49 -17.83
CA PRO A 781 19.34 8.50 -18.73
C PRO A 781 19.60 9.05 -20.14
N ALA A 782 20.22 8.18 -20.97
CA ALA A 782 20.42 8.42 -22.39
C ALA A 782 19.08 8.74 -23.13
N PRO A 783 19.12 9.44 -24.28
CA PRO A 783 20.33 9.82 -25.01
C PRO A 783 21.00 11.06 -24.44
N GLY A 784 22.33 11.06 -24.55
CA GLY A 784 23.20 12.05 -23.92
C GLY A 784 23.42 11.81 -22.44
N THR A 785 24.08 12.74 -21.76
CA THR A 785 24.35 12.71 -20.32
C THR A 785 23.95 14.05 -19.69
N PRO A 786 22.64 14.34 -19.61
CA PRO A 786 22.19 15.66 -19.14
C PRO A 786 22.67 16.00 -17.72
N GLY A 787 22.88 14.98 -16.87
CA GLY A 787 23.22 15.12 -15.46
C GLY A 787 22.04 14.88 -14.54
N ASP A 788 22.13 15.37 -13.30
CA ASP A 788 21.07 15.26 -12.28
C ASP A 788 20.33 16.59 -12.09
N ALA A 789 19.08 16.51 -11.63
CA ALA A 789 18.22 17.66 -11.34
C ALA A 789 17.86 17.78 -9.86
N ALA A 790 18.42 16.94 -8.99
CA ALA A 790 18.08 16.91 -7.58
C ALA A 790 19.35 16.94 -6.71
N ARG A 791 19.27 17.71 -5.63
CA ARG A 791 20.34 17.77 -4.60
C ARG A 791 19.71 17.99 -3.24
N ILE A 792 20.23 17.30 -2.24
CA ILE A 792 19.97 17.62 -0.84
C ILE A 792 21.25 18.08 -0.17
N GLU A 793 21.16 19.13 0.62
CA GLU A 793 22.24 19.68 1.43
C GLU A 793 21.68 20.23 2.74
N GLU A 794 22.58 20.54 3.68
CA GLU A 794 22.16 21.11 4.96
C GLU A 794 21.38 22.43 4.75
N GLY A 795 20.21 22.52 5.36
CA GLY A 795 19.30 23.67 5.24
C GLY A 795 18.39 23.64 4.02
N SER A 796 18.57 22.70 3.05
CA SER A 796 17.71 22.61 1.87
C SER A 796 16.32 22.08 2.20
N THR A 797 15.34 22.50 1.39
CA THR A 797 13.99 21.96 1.40
C THR A 797 13.92 20.81 0.42
N ILE A 798 13.35 19.67 0.85
CA ILE A 798 13.14 18.50 0.01
C ILE A 798 12.00 18.82 -0.97
N GLY A 799 12.21 18.46 -2.24
CA GLY A 799 11.23 18.72 -3.30
C GLY A 799 11.64 19.81 -4.29
N LYS A 800 12.76 20.45 -4.03
CA LYS A 800 13.33 21.46 -4.92
C LYS A 800 14.17 20.81 -6.01
N PHE A 801 14.03 21.29 -7.25
CA PHE A 801 14.97 20.97 -8.32
C PHE A 801 16.27 21.75 -8.16
N PHE A 802 17.40 21.11 -8.47
CA PHE A 802 18.72 21.72 -8.48
C PHE A 802 19.25 21.74 -9.91
N ILE A 803 18.97 22.85 -10.63
CA ILE A 803 19.12 22.96 -12.08
C ILE A 803 19.69 24.31 -12.46
N TRP A 804 20.09 24.43 -13.75
CA TRP A 804 20.55 25.71 -14.31
C TRP A 804 19.37 26.64 -14.54
N LYS A 805 19.59 27.94 -14.37
CA LYS A 805 18.59 28.96 -14.70
C LYS A 805 18.71 29.35 -16.16
N TRP A 806 17.65 29.23 -16.89
CA TRP A 806 17.53 29.64 -18.29
C TRP A 806 17.55 31.16 -18.43
N ALA A 807 18.31 31.70 -19.47
CA ALA A 807 18.47 33.12 -19.75
C ALA A 807 17.93 33.52 -21.14
N GLY A 808 17.53 32.56 -21.96
CA GLY A 808 17.09 32.78 -23.33
C GLY A 808 17.77 31.85 -24.33
N PHE A 809 17.66 32.21 -25.59
CA PHE A 809 18.38 31.55 -26.71
C PHE A 809 19.25 32.58 -27.44
N ASP A 810 20.35 32.10 -28.00
CA ASP A 810 21.14 32.93 -28.92
C ASP A 810 20.51 32.98 -30.32
N ASP A 811 21.09 33.79 -31.24
CA ASP A 811 20.59 33.92 -32.61
C ASP A 811 20.61 32.60 -33.41
N ASN A 812 21.36 31.62 -32.94
CA ASN A 812 21.46 30.27 -33.51
C ASN A 812 20.52 29.25 -32.85
N GLY A 813 19.70 29.64 -31.85
CA GLY A 813 18.80 28.76 -31.10
C GLY A 813 19.48 27.91 -30.05
N ASN A 814 20.72 28.22 -29.60
CA ASN A 814 21.39 27.54 -28.52
C ASN A 814 20.95 28.14 -27.18
N PHE A 815 20.90 27.30 -26.14
CA PHE A 815 20.55 27.74 -24.79
C PHE A 815 21.57 28.70 -24.22
N LEU A 816 21.07 29.81 -23.66
CA LEU A 816 21.79 30.73 -22.81
C LEU A 816 21.36 30.48 -21.37
N LEU A 817 22.31 30.42 -20.45
CA LEU A 817 22.08 30.14 -19.03
C LEU A 817 22.65 31.27 -18.17
N TYR A 818 22.19 31.43 -16.95
CA TYR A 818 22.82 32.30 -15.97
C TYR A 818 23.89 31.52 -15.20
N ASP A 819 25.08 32.09 -15.08
CA ASP A 819 26.11 31.63 -14.16
C ASP A 819 25.73 31.91 -12.68
N LYS A 820 26.58 31.48 -11.73
CA LYS A 820 26.42 31.76 -10.29
C LYS A 820 26.30 33.24 -9.95
N ASP A 821 26.94 34.12 -10.74
CA ASP A 821 27.00 35.58 -10.55
C ASP A 821 25.90 36.31 -11.33
N ASN A 822 24.94 35.60 -11.94
CA ASN A 822 23.87 36.06 -12.79
C ASN A 822 24.31 36.71 -14.11
N ASN A 823 25.49 36.38 -14.65
CA ASN A 823 25.85 36.75 -16.01
C ASN A 823 25.26 35.76 -16.99
N VAL A 824 24.89 36.21 -18.17
CA VAL A 824 24.41 35.36 -19.25
C VAL A 824 25.59 34.70 -19.94
N ILE A 825 25.58 33.36 -19.97
CA ILE A 825 26.64 32.55 -20.58
C ILE A 825 26.03 31.55 -21.57
N PRO A 826 26.76 31.16 -22.64
CA PRO A 826 26.38 30.00 -23.45
C PRO A 826 26.36 28.73 -22.60
N ALA A 827 25.40 27.83 -22.89
CA ALA A 827 25.24 26.58 -22.15
C ALA A 827 26.50 25.70 -22.12
N GLU A 828 27.39 25.81 -23.10
CA GLU A 828 28.66 25.08 -23.17
C GLU A 828 29.66 25.49 -22.06
N LYS A 829 29.52 26.70 -21.55
CA LYS A 829 30.40 27.26 -20.49
C LYS A 829 29.87 27.02 -19.07
N LYS A 830 28.69 26.40 -18.95
CA LYS A 830 28.08 26.11 -17.64
C LYS A 830 28.95 25.18 -16.79
N THR A 831 28.87 25.35 -15.50
CA THR A 831 29.47 24.48 -14.49
C THR A 831 28.41 24.00 -13.50
N GLU A 832 28.72 22.97 -12.71
CA GLU A 832 27.83 22.52 -11.63
C GLU A 832 27.60 23.57 -10.53
N LEU A 833 28.52 24.56 -10.42
CA LEU A 833 28.39 25.67 -9.47
C LEU A 833 27.33 26.70 -9.88
N ASP A 834 26.89 26.67 -11.13
CA ASP A 834 25.89 27.59 -11.66
C ASP A 834 24.46 27.08 -11.44
N LYS A 835 24.30 25.80 -11.03
CA LYS A 835 23.00 25.26 -10.64
C LYS A 835 22.48 25.92 -9.37
N ARG A 836 21.18 26.03 -9.25
CA ARG A 836 20.48 26.59 -8.08
C ARG A 836 19.17 25.88 -7.82
N TYR A 837 18.65 26.02 -6.59
CA TYR A 837 17.34 25.49 -6.22
C TYR A 837 16.23 26.32 -6.85
N MET A 838 15.40 25.68 -7.65
CA MET A 838 14.25 26.26 -8.34
C MET A 838 13.07 25.32 -8.34
N GLY A 839 11.85 25.86 -8.48
CA GLY A 839 10.64 25.07 -8.48
C GLY A 839 10.41 24.28 -7.19
N ASP A 840 9.34 23.53 -7.13
CA ASP A 840 9.01 22.59 -6.05
C ASP A 840 8.05 21.52 -6.57
N TYR A 841 8.47 20.25 -6.58
CA TYR A 841 7.57 19.19 -7.03
C TYR A 841 6.62 18.69 -5.93
N ASN A 842 6.74 19.20 -4.68
CA ASN A 842 5.76 18.89 -3.64
C ASN A 842 4.57 19.83 -3.75
N PRO A 843 3.34 19.29 -3.92
CA PRO A 843 2.15 20.13 -3.95
C PRO A 843 1.96 20.92 -2.65
N LYS A 844 1.63 22.21 -2.73
CA LYS A 844 1.29 22.99 -1.55
C LYS A 844 -0.03 22.54 -0.92
N VAL A 845 -0.94 21.99 -1.72
CA VAL A 845 -2.15 21.36 -1.23
C VAL A 845 -2.43 20.10 -2.06
N ILE A 846 -2.63 18.98 -1.37
CA ILE A 846 -3.21 17.78 -1.94
C ILE A 846 -4.65 17.72 -1.45
N ALA A 847 -5.60 17.74 -2.38
CA ALA A 847 -7.02 17.72 -2.12
C ALA A 847 -7.68 16.47 -2.70
N SER A 848 -8.68 15.94 -2.02
CA SER A 848 -9.58 14.94 -2.59
C SER A 848 -11.02 15.20 -2.15
N TRP A 849 -11.96 15.06 -3.07
CA TRP A 849 -13.36 15.30 -2.82
C TRP A 849 -14.21 14.14 -3.32
N ASN A 850 -14.82 13.42 -2.38
CA ASN A 850 -15.59 12.22 -2.62
C ASN A 850 -17.06 12.50 -2.34
N ASN A 851 -17.93 12.23 -3.32
CA ASN A 851 -19.36 12.42 -3.22
C ASN A 851 -20.09 11.13 -3.51
N THR A 852 -21.10 10.82 -2.70
CA THR A 852 -21.99 9.69 -2.90
C THR A 852 -23.43 10.20 -2.83
N PHE A 853 -24.20 9.89 -3.84
CA PHE A 853 -25.63 10.20 -3.95
C PHE A 853 -26.39 8.88 -3.98
N THR A 854 -27.33 8.74 -3.07
CA THR A 854 -28.25 7.58 -3.05
C THR A 854 -29.67 8.05 -3.26
N TYR A 855 -30.34 7.50 -4.26
CA TYR A 855 -31.74 7.77 -4.53
C TYR A 855 -32.50 6.45 -4.67
N LYS A 856 -33.31 6.10 -3.66
CA LYS A 856 -33.96 4.79 -3.56
C LYS A 856 -32.92 3.67 -3.73
N ASN A 857 -33.01 2.91 -4.85
CA ASN A 857 -32.13 1.79 -5.16
C ASN A 857 -30.93 2.17 -6.04
N TRP A 858 -30.83 3.46 -6.44
CA TRP A 858 -29.70 4.00 -7.20
C TRP A 858 -28.61 4.51 -6.27
N ASP A 859 -27.38 4.28 -6.63
CA ASP A 859 -26.19 4.92 -6.04
C ASP A 859 -25.30 5.50 -7.13
N LEU A 860 -24.84 6.74 -6.90
CA LEU A 860 -23.88 7.44 -7.76
C LEU A 860 -22.71 7.89 -6.91
N GLY A 861 -21.50 7.45 -7.25
CA GLY A 861 -20.25 7.86 -6.64
C GLY A 861 -19.43 8.73 -7.59
N ILE A 862 -18.89 9.85 -7.11
CA ILE A 862 -17.96 10.72 -7.86
C ILE A 862 -16.75 11.00 -6.96
N ASN A 863 -15.57 10.60 -7.42
CA ASN A 863 -14.32 10.78 -6.70
C ASN A 863 -13.38 11.68 -7.51
N MET A 864 -12.88 12.74 -6.86
CA MET A 864 -12.03 13.75 -7.49
C MET A 864 -10.79 13.99 -6.64
N ARG A 865 -9.67 14.31 -7.29
CA ARG A 865 -8.42 14.73 -6.65
C ARG A 865 -7.82 15.93 -7.34
N SER A 866 -7.07 16.71 -6.58
CA SER A 866 -6.30 17.83 -7.09
C SER A 866 -4.98 17.94 -6.34
N TRP A 867 -3.91 18.19 -7.08
CA TRP A 867 -2.66 18.68 -6.53
C TRP A 867 -2.50 20.13 -7.00
N ILE A 868 -2.18 21.03 -6.09
CA ILE A 868 -2.25 22.46 -6.33
C ILE A 868 -0.89 23.08 -5.99
N ASP A 869 -0.40 23.93 -6.90
CA ASP A 869 0.79 24.76 -6.78
C ASP A 869 2.05 23.89 -6.53
N PHE A 870 2.50 23.24 -7.60
CA PHE A 870 3.75 22.50 -7.68
C PHE A 870 4.28 22.49 -9.12
N ASP A 871 5.56 22.21 -9.26
CA ASP A 871 6.23 22.17 -10.55
C ASP A 871 6.55 20.75 -10.98
N VAL A 872 6.46 20.51 -12.28
CA VAL A 872 6.88 19.27 -12.94
C VAL A 872 7.98 19.58 -13.93
N PHE A 873 9.05 18.79 -13.90
CA PHE A 873 10.08 18.86 -14.90
C PHE A 873 9.65 18.04 -16.12
N ASN A 874 9.33 18.73 -17.22
CA ASN A 874 8.81 18.12 -18.45
C ASN A 874 9.93 17.47 -19.25
N THR A 875 10.18 16.19 -18.96
CA THR A 875 11.20 15.39 -19.68
C THR A 875 10.80 15.09 -21.11
N MET A 876 9.49 15.00 -21.40
CA MET A 876 8.99 14.80 -22.76
C MET A 876 9.47 15.92 -23.67
N ASN A 877 9.25 17.17 -23.27
CA ASN A 877 9.70 18.33 -24.02
C ASN A 877 11.24 18.43 -24.08
N MET A 878 11.94 18.04 -23.01
CA MET A 878 13.41 18.06 -23.01
C MET A 878 14.02 17.05 -23.99
N TYR A 879 13.48 15.84 -24.06
CA TYR A 879 14.04 14.78 -24.91
C TYR A 879 13.52 14.80 -26.33
N PHE A 880 12.27 15.12 -26.53
CA PHE A 880 11.58 14.98 -27.81
C PHE A 880 11.12 16.32 -28.42
N GLY A 881 11.22 17.44 -27.67
CA GLY A 881 10.84 18.76 -28.14
C GLY A 881 11.94 19.52 -28.91
N ILE A 882 13.10 18.91 -29.13
CA ILE A 882 14.21 19.48 -29.89
C ILE A 882 14.24 18.83 -31.27
N GLN A 883 14.54 19.63 -32.31
CA GLN A 883 14.61 19.11 -33.68
C GLN A 883 15.52 17.87 -33.77
N GLY A 884 15.04 16.87 -34.51
CA GLY A 884 15.65 15.56 -34.58
C GLY A 884 17.08 15.57 -35.11
N ARG A 885 17.92 14.75 -34.50
CA ARG A 885 19.28 14.43 -34.96
C ARG A 885 19.42 12.92 -35.11
N GLY A 886 20.05 12.50 -36.16
CA GLY A 886 20.16 11.05 -36.49
C GLY A 886 18.84 10.45 -36.93
N ASN A 887 18.57 9.19 -36.51
CA ASN A 887 17.39 8.43 -36.93
C ASN A 887 16.23 8.48 -35.89
N ASN A 888 16.28 9.34 -34.88
CA ASN A 888 15.28 9.39 -33.82
C ASN A 888 14.07 10.24 -34.15
N ASN A 889 12.87 9.81 -33.75
CA ASN A 889 11.65 10.61 -33.85
C ASN A 889 11.57 11.69 -32.77
N VAL A 890 10.76 12.70 -33.01
CA VAL A 890 10.54 13.84 -32.12
C VAL A 890 9.06 14.24 -32.08
N LEU A 891 8.68 15.06 -31.09
CA LEU A 891 7.35 15.67 -31.03
C LEU A 891 7.10 16.58 -32.24
N LYS A 892 5.86 16.66 -32.70
CA LYS A 892 5.45 17.66 -33.71
C LYS A 892 5.81 19.09 -33.33
N ASP A 893 5.75 19.38 -32.04
CA ASP A 893 6.11 20.70 -31.49
C ASP A 893 7.59 21.06 -31.68
N ALA A 894 8.48 20.09 -31.95
CA ALA A 894 9.88 20.35 -32.28
C ALA A 894 10.04 21.16 -33.59
N TYR A 895 9.09 21.01 -34.52
CA TYR A 895 8.99 21.79 -35.76
C TYR A 895 7.82 22.79 -35.72
N GLY A 896 7.22 23.01 -34.55
CA GLY A 896 6.15 23.97 -34.30
C GLY A 896 6.54 24.93 -33.16
N LYS A 897 6.03 24.72 -31.99
CA LYS A 897 6.25 25.58 -30.81
C LYS A 897 7.73 25.75 -30.47
N PHE A 898 8.55 24.75 -30.67
CA PHE A 898 9.97 24.67 -30.30
C PHE A 898 10.92 24.78 -31.50
N ASP A 899 10.42 25.21 -32.68
CA ASP A 899 11.20 25.25 -33.93
C ASP A 899 12.45 26.14 -33.85
N HIS A 900 12.51 27.06 -32.89
CA HIS A 900 13.63 27.94 -32.62
C HIS A 900 14.78 27.27 -31.85
N ILE A 901 14.57 26.07 -31.27
CA ILE A 901 15.60 25.39 -30.47
C ILE A 901 16.49 24.53 -31.37
N ARG A 902 17.80 24.83 -31.37
CA ARG A 902 18.82 24.11 -32.18
C ARG A 902 19.92 23.48 -31.30
N GLY A 903 20.05 23.96 -30.10
CA GLY A 903 21.10 23.51 -29.17
C GLY A 903 20.83 22.17 -28.53
N GLU A 904 21.85 21.66 -27.81
CA GLU A 904 21.73 20.46 -26.98
C GLU A 904 20.75 20.70 -25.81
N LYS A 905 20.01 19.66 -25.43
CA LYS A 905 19.09 19.72 -24.27
C LYS A 905 19.82 20.10 -22.97
N GLN A 906 19.18 20.89 -22.12
CA GLN A 906 19.74 21.38 -20.87
C GLN A 906 18.79 21.05 -19.72
N ILE A 907 19.32 20.69 -18.53
CA ILE A 907 18.53 20.59 -17.30
C ILE A 907 18.36 22.00 -16.72
N CYS A 908 17.36 22.73 -17.21
CA CYS A 908 17.12 24.11 -16.81
C CYS A 908 15.62 24.36 -16.59
N ASP A 909 15.29 25.49 -15.98
CA ASP A 909 13.92 25.89 -15.66
C ASP A 909 13.05 26.21 -16.88
N TYR A 910 13.59 26.22 -18.10
CA TYR A 910 12.81 26.25 -19.33
C TYR A 910 11.80 25.09 -19.43
N TYR A 911 12.14 23.93 -18.86
CA TYR A 911 11.32 22.72 -18.83
C TYR A 911 10.52 22.52 -17.54
N LEU A 912 10.55 23.50 -16.60
CA LEU A 912 9.68 23.50 -15.44
C LEU A 912 8.31 24.06 -15.82
N GLU A 913 7.26 23.31 -15.56
CA GLU A 913 5.88 23.69 -15.81
C GLU A 913 5.03 23.55 -14.55
N ASP A 914 3.99 24.38 -14.42
CA ASP A 914 2.98 24.22 -13.36
C ASP A 914 2.27 22.87 -13.53
N GLY A 915 2.40 22.03 -12.52
CA GLY A 915 1.78 20.70 -12.47
C GLY A 915 0.36 20.69 -11.89
N THR A 916 -0.23 21.83 -11.54
CA THR A 916 -1.57 21.89 -10.93
C THR A 916 -2.60 21.16 -11.79
N PHE A 917 -3.38 20.28 -11.18
CA PHE A 917 -4.44 19.55 -11.87
C PHE A 917 -5.68 19.30 -11.01
N LEU A 918 -6.81 19.12 -11.67
CA LEU A 918 -8.03 18.52 -11.13
C LEU A 918 -8.34 17.24 -11.93
N LYS A 919 -8.38 16.11 -11.24
CA LYS A 919 -8.63 14.79 -11.81
C LYS A 919 -9.94 14.22 -11.28
N ILE A 920 -10.76 13.70 -12.19
CA ILE A 920 -11.91 12.87 -11.83
C ILE A 920 -11.45 11.43 -11.90
N ASP A 921 -11.19 10.83 -10.71
CA ASP A 921 -10.63 9.48 -10.61
C ASP A 921 -11.64 8.40 -10.96
N ALA A 922 -12.90 8.59 -10.56
CA ALA A 922 -13.96 7.61 -10.86
C ALA A 922 -15.35 8.23 -10.80
N ILE A 923 -16.20 7.77 -11.70
CA ILE A 923 -17.66 7.93 -11.64
C ILE A 923 -18.27 6.54 -11.69
N THR A 924 -19.02 6.16 -10.64
CA THR A 924 -19.70 4.86 -10.52
C THR A 924 -21.19 5.08 -10.40
N LEU A 925 -21.98 4.42 -11.23
CA LEU A 925 -23.43 4.38 -11.15
C LEU A 925 -23.88 2.95 -10.88
N GLY A 926 -24.63 2.73 -9.81
CA GLY A 926 -25.13 1.44 -9.39
C GLY A 926 -26.66 1.42 -9.24
N TYR A 927 -27.24 0.23 -9.40
CA TYR A 927 -28.62 -0.05 -9.11
C TYR A 927 -28.78 -1.40 -8.42
N THR A 928 -29.54 -1.43 -7.33
CA THR A 928 -29.80 -2.65 -6.55
C THR A 928 -31.24 -3.11 -6.74
N PHE A 929 -31.42 -4.30 -7.32
CA PHE A 929 -32.71 -4.96 -7.46
C PHE A 929 -33.02 -5.76 -6.19
N ASP A 930 -34.18 -5.48 -5.57
CA ASP A 930 -34.72 -6.34 -4.51
C ASP A 930 -35.39 -7.55 -5.15
N MET A 931 -34.80 -8.72 -4.97
CA MET A 931 -35.26 -9.98 -5.57
C MET A 931 -36.17 -10.78 -4.63
N THR A 932 -36.33 -10.37 -3.38
CA THR A 932 -37.09 -11.11 -2.35
C THR A 932 -38.55 -11.35 -2.75
N LYS A 933 -39.09 -10.48 -3.61
CA LYS A 933 -40.46 -10.61 -4.17
C LYS A 933 -40.60 -11.65 -5.29
N TYR A 934 -39.48 -11.98 -5.94
CA TYR A 934 -39.47 -12.82 -7.16
C TYR A 934 -38.88 -14.21 -6.90
N THR A 935 -37.96 -14.34 -5.95
CA THR A 935 -37.29 -15.61 -5.64
C THR A 935 -36.94 -15.70 -4.16
N LYS A 936 -36.95 -16.95 -3.64
CA LYS A 936 -36.51 -17.24 -2.27
C LYS A 936 -34.99 -17.49 -2.17
N PHE A 937 -34.31 -17.64 -3.30
CA PHE A 937 -32.88 -17.98 -3.33
C PHE A 937 -31.96 -16.75 -3.45
N VAL A 938 -32.38 -15.71 -4.16
CA VAL A 938 -31.61 -14.48 -4.36
C VAL A 938 -32.31 -13.36 -3.61
N LYS A 939 -31.57 -12.72 -2.68
CA LYS A 939 -32.06 -11.57 -1.89
C LYS A 939 -32.02 -10.29 -2.71
N ASN A 940 -30.88 -10.01 -3.31
CA ASN A 940 -30.74 -8.85 -4.18
C ASN A 940 -29.67 -9.08 -5.25
N ILE A 941 -29.75 -8.29 -6.32
CA ILE A 941 -28.76 -8.20 -7.39
C ILE A 941 -28.38 -6.73 -7.53
N ARG A 942 -27.09 -6.40 -7.39
CA ARG A 942 -26.58 -5.08 -7.68
C ARG A 942 -25.82 -5.11 -9.01
N LEU A 943 -26.17 -4.18 -9.90
CA LEU A 943 -25.43 -3.91 -11.15
C LEU A 943 -24.77 -2.53 -11.03
N TRP A 944 -23.54 -2.39 -11.56
CA TRP A 944 -22.90 -1.08 -11.61
C TRP A 944 -22.04 -0.93 -12.86
N GLY A 945 -21.88 0.33 -13.27
CA GLY A 945 -20.92 0.77 -14.28
C GLY A 945 -19.98 1.80 -13.67
N THR A 946 -18.67 1.64 -13.89
CA THR A 946 -17.65 2.58 -13.44
C THR A 946 -16.80 3.04 -14.62
N CYS A 947 -16.58 4.36 -14.71
CA CYS A 947 -15.53 4.94 -15.51
C CYS A 947 -14.42 5.39 -14.56
N GLY A 948 -13.26 4.72 -14.61
CA GLY A 948 -12.05 5.09 -13.88
C GLY A 948 -11.14 5.98 -14.71
N ASN A 949 -10.39 6.90 -14.07
CA ASN A 949 -9.56 7.90 -14.76
C ASN A 949 -10.32 8.69 -15.80
N VAL A 950 -11.45 9.30 -15.41
CA VAL A 950 -12.41 9.93 -16.35
C VAL A 950 -11.75 11.04 -17.14
N CYS A 951 -11.07 11.98 -16.46
CA CYS A 951 -10.29 13.07 -17.08
C CYS A 951 -9.33 13.68 -16.07
N CYS A 952 -8.31 14.36 -16.63
CA CYS A 952 -7.38 15.23 -15.90
C CYS A 952 -7.44 16.62 -16.54
N ILE A 953 -7.82 17.64 -15.77
CA ILE A 953 -7.87 19.03 -16.19
C ILE A 953 -6.62 19.71 -15.65
N THR A 954 -5.74 20.16 -16.54
CA THR A 954 -4.44 20.73 -16.18
C THR A 954 -3.95 21.69 -17.25
N GLY A 955 -3.10 22.64 -16.89
CA GLY A 955 -2.32 23.46 -17.81
C GLY A 955 -1.00 22.84 -18.26
N TYR A 956 -0.60 21.72 -17.64
CA TYR A 956 0.63 21.02 -17.94
C TYR A 956 0.63 20.46 -19.39
N SER A 957 1.71 20.65 -20.11
CA SER A 957 1.77 20.30 -21.55
C SER A 957 2.17 18.85 -21.83
N GLY A 958 2.72 18.12 -20.83
CA GLY A 958 3.14 16.72 -20.96
C GLY A 958 1.98 15.73 -20.80
N MET A 959 2.32 14.44 -20.68
CA MET A 959 1.33 13.36 -20.64
C MET A 959 0.53 13.33 -19.33
N ASN A 960 1.18 13.55 -18.19
CA ASN A 960 0.54 13.44 -16.88
C ASN A 960 1.26 14.30 -15.83
N PRO A 961 0.58 15.28 -15.22
CA PRO A 961 1.17 16.08 -14.15
C PRO A 961 1.34 15.32 -12.83
N GLU A 962 0.65 14.19 -12.64
CA GLU A 962 0.75 13.37 -11.42
C GLU A 962 2.06 12.57 -11.45
N VAL A 963 3.16 13.22 -11.05
CA VAL A 963 4.48 12.62 -10.97
C VAL A 963 4.71 11.90 -9.64
N ASN A 964 5.73 11.04 -9.57
CA ASN A 964 6.14 10.43 -8.33
C ASN A 964 6.76 11.48 -7.39
N ILE A 965 6.22 11.63 -6.20
CA ILE A 965 6.73 12.52 -5.15
C ILE A 965 7.21 11.74 -3.91
N SER A 966 7.37 10.43 -4.02
CA SER A 966 7.74 9.58 -2.88
C SER A 966 9.25 9.60 -2.56
N GLY A 967 10.09 10.16 -3.41
CA GLY A 967 11.53 10.30 -3.24
C GLY A 967 12.00 11.75 -3.25
N TRP A 968 13.25 12.00 -2.86
CA TRP A 968 13.85 13.33 -2.87
C TRP A 968 14.45 13.73 -4.23
N ASP A 969 14.58 12.77 -5.12
CA ASP A 969 15.13 12.91 -6.49
C ASP A 969 14.07 12.69 -7.57
N GLN A 970 12.81 12.99 -7.25
CA GLN A 970 11.64 12.79 -8.10
C GLN A 970 11.14 14.11 -8.70
N GLY A 971 9.92 14.15 -9.16
CA GLY A 971 9.28 15.34 -9.71
C GLY A 971 9.40 15.45 -11.23
N THR A 972 9.83 14.39 -11.88
CA THR A 972 9.93 14.33 -13.35
C THR A 972 8.76 13.55 -13.93
N GLU A 973 8.30 13.97 -15.12
CA GLU A 973 7.25 13.27 -15.82
C GLU A 973 7.70 11.85 -16.19
N LYS A 974 7.14 10.84 -15.54
CA LYS A 974 7.18 9.39 -15.87
C LYS A 974 8.38 8.85 -16.68
N PHE A 975 9.46 9.58 -16.75
CA PHE A 975 10.65 9.21 -17.52
C PHE A 975 11.26 7.91 -17.00
N TRP A 976 11.43 7.79 -15.70
CA TRP A 976 11.94 6.59 -15.04
C TRP A 976 10.99 5.40 -15.11
N GLU A 977 9.72 5.65 -15.42
CA GLU A 977 8.65 4.67 -15.56
C GLU A 977 8.43 4.29 -17.02
N GLY A 978 9.33 4.71 -17.93
CA GLY A 978 9.32 4.39 -19.37
C GLY A 978 8.08 4.91 -20.09
N TYR A 979 7.45 5.99 -19.61
CA TYR A 979 6.25 6.59 -20.20
C TYR A 979 5.07 5.62 -20.39
N TYR A 980 4.86 4.69 -19.48
CA TYR A 980 3.73 3.76 -19.58
C TYR A 980 2.39 4.52 -19.77
N PRO A 981 1.52 4.13 -20.75
CA PRO A 981 0.35 4.91 -21.13
C PRO A 981 -0.68 5.03 -20.01
N MET A 982 -1.29 6.20 -19.91
CA MET A 982 -2.44 6.41 -19.05
C MET A 982 -3.67 5.73 -19.62
N ALA A 983 -4.47 5.11 -18.76
CA ALA A 983 -5.66 4.39 -19.15
C ALA A 983 -6.92 4.95 -18.48
N ARG A 984 -7.94 5.21 -19.29
CA ARG A 984 -9.33 5.27 -18.84
C ARG A 984 -9.86 3.85 -18.76
N THR A 985 -10.49 3.48 -17.65
CA THR A 985 -11.01 2.12 -17.46
C THR A 985 -12.53 2.12 -17.42
N TRP A 986 -13.14 1.35 -18.29
CA TRP A 986 -14.57 1.09 -18.30
C TRP A 986 -14.83 -0.25 -17.64
N THR A 987 -15.60 -0.26 -16.55
CA THR A 987 -15.92 -1.48 -15.80
C THR A 987 -17.41 -1.66 -15.71
N PHE A 988 -17.88 -2.85 -15.98
CA PHE A 988 -19.24 -3.31 -15.68
C PHE A 988 -19.16 -4.42 -14.64
N GLY A 989 -19.95 -4.31 -13.58
CA GLY A 989 -19.95 -5.28 -12.50
C GLY A 989 -21.35 -5.72 -12.08
N MET A 990 -21.39 -6.92 -11.50
CA MET A 990 -22.60 -7.53 -10.97
C MET A 990 -22.30 -8.23 -9.64
N GLN A 991 -23.23 -8.12 -8.69
CA GLN A 991 -23.16 -8.84 -7.42
C GLN A 991 -24.51 -9.49 -7.13
N PHE A 992 -24.46 -10.77 -6.78
CA PHE A 992 -25.60 -11.57 -6.37
C PHE A 992 -25.48 -11.94 -4.89
N ASN A 993 -26.49 -11.65 -4.09
CA ASN A 993 -26.57 -12.04 -2.69
C ASN A 993 -27.70 -13.06 -2.53
N PHE A 994 -27.36 -14.27 -2.08
CA PHE A 994 -28.25 -15.41 -1.94
C PHE A 994 -28.70 -15.59 -0.50
#